data_5dd49aedf051e60585a50f6040f2376e
#
_entry.id   5dd49aedf051e60585a50f6040f2376e
#
_cell.length_a   1.000
_cell.length_b   1.000
_cell.length_c   1.000
_cell.angle_alpha   90.00
_cell.angle_beta   90.00
_cell.angle_gamma   90.00
#
_symmetry.space_group_name_H-M   'P 1'
#
loop_
_entity.id
_entity.type
_entity.pdbx_description
1 polymer ?
#
loop_
_entity_poly.entity_id
_entity_poly.type
_entity_poly.pdbx_seq_one_letter_code
_entity_poly.pdbx_strand_id
1 'polypeptide(L)'
;MFKPSTTNLGFIALQSKFYYIAYFIFFFGGLVLHAQDFSSETQDKVLLDSINKPVKKPLLLAKVKYTAKDCVRINRKQNKLILYNEAELYYQDIELRAGIIILDYETNEVNAGRIEIDSTLVQYPFFKQGSNEVNPDSIRFNFDTQKALIWNSKSGQNGMDIFAALTKKENDSVYYIKDARVSTAGKLVGGDDEEGIDYYFKVRKGKIIPGGKIITGPTNMFIANVPTPVGVPFAYFPSSQTKESGFIIPSIGESNLRGYYIQNGGYYFALSDYFDFTAIADYYTNWSYGFRGDSQYNKRYKFKGNFSFRYENLINESRGLPDYSKSTVFNVRWSHSKDAKSSPNSTFSASVNFGSSDYYRQSVNQLNSPNFLNNNLSSSISYSKSFPAYPRVNISLTTAMSQNSQSKAVNLTLPTFQATMERIYPFAPKIGAKKGFFQNINFQYTGRAENRIITTEDALFGPTMFDNAKTGMKHSIPLSTNFKILKYLSLSTSVNYEEVWTQNTVKFNDYSVETQTVVEDTINKIGAFRQYSLSASLGTTLYGTVNLGEGKKIESIRHTFRPSISYSNRPSFEQYYDTYIVDADGNTAEYTRYQNSLFGVPGRALSNNMGISLGNNFEAKVRDKDSTATGPKKVVLLNNLNIYSFPPVQSQIICCGTRGGQKQGRSVVVSRRDERSAFGNMVVRIS
;
A
#
# COMPACT_ATOMS: atom_id res chain seq x y z
N MET A 1 5.16 -22.73 58.23
CA MET A 1 4.23 -22.88 57.09
C MET A 1 4.49 -21.76 56.10
N PHE A 2 5.39 -21.99 55.17
CA PHE A 2 5.77 -21.03 54.15
C PHE A 2 4.91 -21.24 52.90
N LYS A 3 4.24 -20.17 52.40
CA LYS A 3 3.61 -20.15 51.08
C LYS A 3 4.67 -19.72 50.06
N PRO A 4 4.82 -20.39 48.91
CA PRO A 4 5.70 -19.91 47.85
C PRO A 4 5.01 -18.85 47.01
N SER A 5 5.78 -17.80 46.66
CA SER A 5 5.38 -16.69 45.81
C SER A 5 5.27 -17.11 44.35
N THR A 6 4.15 -16.79 43.75
CA THR A 6 3.86 -16.97 42.32
C THR A 6 4.48 -15.84 41.49
N THR A 7 5.71 -16.01 41.02
CA THR A 7 6.35 -15.09 40.07
C THR A 7 7.10 -15.85 38.97
N ASN A 8 6.41 -16.71 38.21
CA ASN A 8 7.04 -17.33 37.04
C ASN A 8 6.07 -17.66 35.87
N LEU A 9 4.84 -17.16 35.90
CA LEU A 9 3.89 -17.43 34.79
C LEU A 9 4.00 -16.45 33.61
N GLY A 10 4.66 -15.29 33.78
CA GLY A 10 4.78 -14.29 32.70
C GLY A 10 5.80 -14.66 31.63
N PHE A 11 6.84 -15.40 31.94
CA PHE A 11 7.94 -15.72 31.00
C PHE A 11 7.60 -16.86 30.04
N ILE A 12 6.78 -17.83 30.50
CA ILE A 12 6.38 -18.98 29.67
C ILE A 12 5.34 -18.58 28.62
N ALA A 13 4.47 -17.61 28.91
CA ALA A 13 3.49 -17.11 27.97
C ALA A 13 4.09 -16.26 26.82
N LEU A 14 5.24 -15.60 27.06
CA LEU A 14 5.94 -14.87 26.02
C LEU A 14 6.71 -15.81 25.06
N GLN A 15 7.27 -16.90 25.56
CA GLN A 15 7.96 -17.88 24.71
C GLN A 15 6.99 -18.62 23.78
N SER A 16 5.78 -18.96 24.24
CA SER A 16 4.79 -19.62 23.37
C SER A 16 4.29 -18.72 22.23
N LYS A 17 4.16 -17.40 22.47
CA LYS A 17 3.74 -16.45 21.44
C LYS A 17 4.83 -16.23 20.34
N PHE A 18 6.09 -16.35 20.70
CA PHE A 18 7.20 -16.27 19.73
C PHE A 18 7.29 -17.53 18.84
N TYR A 19 6.94 -18.70 19.36
CA TYR A 19 6.91 -19.93 18.57
C TYR A 19 5.86 -19.90 17.46
N TYR A 20 4.69 -19.32 17.68
CA TYR A 20 3.66 -19.20 16.63
C TYR A 20 4.02 -18.21 15.54
N ILE A 21 4.71 -17.11 15.87
CA ILE A 21 5.22 -16.16 14.89
C ILE A 21 6.38 -16.76 14.10
N ALA A 22 7.27 -17.49 14.76
CA ALA A 22 8.37 -18.19 14.09
C ALA A 22 7.85 -19.33 13.19
N TYR A 23 6.80 -20.06 13.59
CA TYR A 23 6.16 -21.09 12.76
C TYR A 23 5.47 -20.50 11.52
N PHE A 24 4.88 -19.31 11.64
CA PHE A 24 4.26 -18.62 10.50
C PHE A 24 5.32 -18.12 9.50
N ILE A 25 6.48 -17.67 9.97
CA ILE A 25 7.60 -17.27 9.13
C ILE A 25 8.29 -18.50 8.48
N PHE A 26 8.37 -19.62 9.18
CA PHE A 26 8.98 -20.86 8.67
C PHE A 26 8.09 -21.60 7.66
N PHE A 27 6.78 -21.49 7.79
CA PHE A 27 5.85 -22.13 6.82
C PHE A 27 5.77 -21.38 5.48
N PHE A 28 6.15 -20.11 5.42
CA PHE A 28 6.24 -19.35 4.17
C PHE A 28 7.66 -19.34 3.54
N GLY A 29 8.68 -19.80 4.29
CA GLY A 29 10.09 -19.85 3.85
C GLY A 29 10.52 -21.14 3.16
N GLY A 30 9.63 -22.13 3.03
CA GLY A 30 9.95 -23.48 2.58
C GLY A 30 9.76 -23.76 1.09
N LEU A 31 9.96 -22.77 0.20
CA LEU A 31 9.95 -23.04 -1.25
C LEU A 31 11.13 -22.34 -1.94
N VAL A 32 12.01 -23.20 -2.45
CA VAL A 32 13.06 -22.92 -3.45
C VAL A 32 14.43 -22.51 -2.90
N LEU A 33 15.18 -23.50 -2.45
CA LEU A 33 16.64 -23.53 -2.65
C LEU A 33 16.94 -24.61 -3.69
N HIS A 34 17.03 -24.22 -4.95
CA HIS A 34 17.74 -24.99 -5.96
C HIS A 34 19.16 -24.46 -5.99
N ALA A 35 20.06 -25.25 -5.45
CA ALA A 35 21.50 -25.09 -5.65
C ALA A 35 21.82 -25.41 -7.11
N GLN A 36 22.40 -24.45 -7.83
CA GLN A 36 23.06 -24.72 -9.09
C GLN A 36 24.48 -25.14 -8.77
N ASP A 37 24.81 -26.37 -9.13
CA ASP A 37 26.17 -26.90 -9.17
C ASP A 37 27.00 -26.09 -10.16
N PHE A 38 28.06 -25.48 -9.65
CA PHE A 38 29.14 -24.93 -10.46
C PHE A 38 30.14 -26.07 -10.75
N SER A 39 30.08 -26.61 -11.95
CA SER A 39 31.12 -27.50 -12.45
C SER A 39 32.40 -26.70 -12.71
N SER A 40 33.44 -27.00 -11.95
CA SER A 40 34.81 -26.57 -12.20
C SER A 40 35.39 -27.31 -13.40
N GLU A 41 35.55 -26.61 -14.51
CA GLU A 41 36.41 -27.09 -15.57
C GLU A 41 37.89 -26.94 -15.18
N THR A 42 38.56 -28.05 -14.98
CA THR A 42 39.99 -28.17 -14.83
C THR A 42 40.64 -28.00 -16.22
N GLN A 43 41.30 -26.86 -16.42
CA GLN A 43 42.16 -26.73 -17.59
C GLN A 43 43.56 -27.32 -17.29
N ASP A 44 43.89 -28.33 -18.07
CA ASP A 44 45.21 -28.97 -18.09
C ASP A 44 46.32 -28.00 -18.40
N LYS A 45 47.35 -28.01 -17.54
CA LYS A 45 48.68 -27.43 -17.81
C LYS A 45 49.40 -28.21 -18.88
N VAL A 46 49.47 -27.66 -20.08
CA VAL A 46 50.52 -28.10 -21.05
C VAL A 46 51.77 -27.27 -20.79
N LEU A 47 52.78 -27.98 -20.28
CA LEU A 47 54.17 -27.52 -20.24
C LEU A 47 54.72 -27.56 -21.66
N LEU A 48 55.05 -26.41 -22.20
CA LEU A 48 55.95 -26.32 -23.38
C LEU A 48 57.08 -25.34 -23.05
N ASP A 49 58.20 -25.95 -22.76
CA ASP A 49 59.53 -25.34 -22.86
C ASP A 49 59.74 -24.87 -24.30
N SER A 50 59.96 -23.56 -24.47
CA SER A 50 60.58 -23.08 -25.70
C SER A 50 61.36 -21.78 -25.49
N ILE A 51 62.63 -21.97 -25.43
CA ILE A 51 63.68 -21.21 -26.09
C ILE A 51 63.49 -19.68 -26.08
N ASN A 52 64.23 -18.99 -25.19
CA ASN A 52 64.57 -17.58 -25.20
C ASN A 52 65.19 -17.13 -26.52
N LYS A 53 64.40 -16.56 -27.42
CA LYS A 53 64.86 -15.56 -28.38
C LYS A 53 64.35 -14.19 -27.92
N PRO A 54 65.17 -13.12 -27.93
CA PRO A 54 64.66 -11.79 -27.65
C PRO A 54 63.66 -11.39 -28.75
N VAL A 55 62.36 -11.49 -28.43
CA VAL A 55 61.32 -10.97 -29.30
C VAL A 55 61.48 -9.46 -29.35
N LYS A 56 61.80 -8.90 -30.53
CA LYS A 56 61.70 -7.45 -30.76
C LYS A 56 60.29 -7.01 -30.38
N LYS A 57 60.23 -6.13 -29.37
CA LYS A 57 58.94 -5.53 -28.93
C LYS A 57 58.19 -4.99 -30.15
N PRO A 58 56.92 -5.32 -30.34
CA PRO A 58 56.16 -4.79 -31.45
C PRO A 58 56.07 -3.25 -31.31
N LEU A 59 56.26 -2.57 -32.39
CA LEU A 59 55.93 -1.14 -32.55
C LEU A 59 54.43 -0.98 -32.27
N LEU A 60 54.02 0.17 -31.67
CA LEU A 60 52.64 0.52 -31.40
C LEU A 60 51.70 0.05 -32.51
N LEU A 61 50.63 -0.64 -32.13
CA LEU A 61 49.68 -1.29 -33.07
C LEU A 61 48.88 -0.30 -33.91
N ALA A 62 48.79 0.98 -33.47
CA ALA A 62 48.06 2.03 -34.16
C ALA A 62 48.89 3.31 -34.30
N LYS A 63 48.50 4.18 -35.23
CA LYS A 63 49.14 5.46 -35.41
C LYS A 63 48.79 6.45 -34.29
N VAL A 64 49.80 6.94 -33.60
CA VAL A 64 49.67 7.99 -32.61
C VAL A 64 49.44 9.33 -33.32
N LYS A 65 48.37 10.04 -33.01
CA LYS A 65 48.13 11.42 -33.42
C LYS A 65 48.56 12.34 -32.26
N TYR A 66 49.26 13.40 -32.53
CA TYR A 66 49.71 14.33 -31.51
C TYR A 66 49.76 15.75 -32.04
N THR A 67 49.53 16.72 -31.15
CA THR A 67 49.69 18.16 -31.40
C THR A 67 50.27 18.83 -30.16
N ALA A 68 50.93 19.96 -30.34
CA ALA A 68 51.37 20.83 -29.26
C ALA A 68 51.48 22.25 -29.81
N LYS A 69 51.26 23.25 -28.97
CA LYS A 69 51.25 24.66 -29.36
C LYS A 69 52.64 25.22 -29.61
N ASP A 70 53.58 24.97 -28.68
CA ASP A 70 54.92 25.63 -28.74
C ASP A 70 55.98 24.73 -29.34
N CYS A 71 56.10 23.46 -28.90
CA CYS A 71 57.21 22.62 -29.32
C CYS A 71 56.79 21.15 -29.49
N VAL A 72 57.15 20.58 -30.63
CA VAL A 72 57.18 19.14 -30.90
C VAL A 72 58.58 18.71 -31.18
N ARG A 73 59.24 18.00 -30.26
CA ARG A 73 60.62 17.56 -30.37
C ARG A 73 60.73 16.06 -30.45
N ILE A 74 61.31 15.55 -31.54
CA ILE A 74 61.62 14.11 -31.68
C ILE A 74 63.09 13.90 -31.44
N ASN A 75 63.44 13.20 -30.34
CA ASN A 75 64.78 12.84 -30.04
C ASN A 75 65.06 11.40 -30.53
N ARG A 76 65.66 11.27 -31.72
CA ARG A 76 65.97 9.97 -32.34
C ARG A 76 67.02 9.15 -31.58
N LYS A 77 67.93 9.79 -30.83
CA LYS A 77 68.96 9.08 -30.04
C LYS A 77 68.36 8.42 -28.82
N GLN A 78 67.33 8.99 -28.24
CA GLN A 78 66.65 8.49 -27.02
C GLN A 78 65.28 7.87 -27.32
N ASN A 79 64.87 7.76 -28.59
CA ASN A 79 63.57 7.25 -29.03
C ASN A 79 62.40 7.93 -28.34
N LYS A 80 62.47 9.26 -28.08
CA LYS A 80 61.43 10.03 -27.37
C LYS A 80 60.80 11.10 -28.23
N LEU A 81 59.46 11.24 -28.09
CA LEU A 81 58.67 12.36 -28.56
C LEU A 81 58.29 13.24 -27.37
N ILE A 82 58.63 14.51 -27.41
CA ILE A 82 58.32 15.51 -26.40
C ILE A 82 57.37 16.54 -27.04
N LEU A 83 56.20 16.72 -26.39
CA LEU A 83 55.19 17.71 -26.74
C LEU A 83 55.12 18.70 -25.58
N TYR A 84 55.18 19.99 -25.85
CA TYR A 84 55.23 21.04 -24.87
C TYR A 84 54.22 22.15 -25.16
N ASN A 85 53.49 22.57 -24.15
CA ASN A 85 52.39 23.53 -24.11
C ASN A 85 51.15 23.11 -24.93
N GLU A 86 50.01 23.00 -24.23
CA GLU A 86 48.73 22.51 -24.78
C GLU A 86 48.98 21.21 -25.61
N ALA A 87 49.69 20.29 -25.02
CA ALA A 87 50.05 19.02 -25.65
C ALA A 87 48.87 18.08 -25.68
N GLU A 88 48.59 17.50 -26.84
CA GLU A 88 47.53 16.52 -27.04
C GLU A 88 48.10 15.25 -27.70
N LEU A 89 47.65 14.10 -27.24
CA LEU A 89 48.01 12.81 -27.79
C LEU A 89 46.77 11.89 -27.85
N TYR A 90 46.56 11.31 -29.02
CA TYR A 90 45.45 10.41 -29.28
C TYR A 90 45.96 9.05 -29.78
N TYR A 91 45.58 7.98 -29.11
CA TYR A 91 45.93 6.62 -29.47
C TYR A 91 44.75 5.69 -29.24
N GLN A 92 44.19 5.09 -30.29
CA GLN A 92 42.98 4.25 -30.24
C GLN A 92 41.82 4.97 -29.52
N ASP A 93 41.40 4.47 -28.35
CA ASP A 93 40.35 5.03 -27.48
C ASP A 93 40.88 5.93 -26.37
N ILE A 94 42.21 6.21 -26.40
CA ILE A 94 42.91 7.01 -25.40
C ILE A 94 43.05 8.46 -25.92
N GLU A 95 42.63 9.40 -25.09
CA GLU A 95 42.87 10.84 -25.24
C GLU A 95 43.67 11.32 -24.02
N LEU A 96 44.80 11.94 -24.28
CA LEU A 96 45.67 12.51 -23.26
C LEU A 96 46.01 13.95 -23.63
N ARG A 97 45.61 14.90 -22.78
CA ARG A 97 45.96 16.32 -22.92
C ARG A 97 46.75 16.73 -21.69
N ALA A 98 47.79 17.54 -21.84
CA ALA A 98 48.61 18.00 -20.72
C ALA A 98 49.46 19.22 -21.11
N GLY A 99 50.12 19.85 -20.14
CA GLY A 99 51.13 20.86 -20.39
C GLY A 99 52.33 20.27 -21.08
N ILE A 100 52.81 19.12 -20.65
CA ILE A 100 53.90 18.38 -21.27
C ILE A 100 53.55 16.91 -21.43
N ILE A 101 53.85 16.32 -22.57
CA ILE A 101 53.67 14.87 -22.84
C ILE A 101 55.02 14.35 -23.39
N ILE A 102 55.54 13.32 -22.77
CA ILE A 102 56.76 12.64 -23.20
C ILE A 102 56.41 11.18 -23.52
N LEU A 103 56.45 10.80 -24.78
CA LEU A 103 56.28 9.43 -25.23
C LEU A 103 57.64 8.80 -25.49
N ASP A 104 57.92 7.69 -24.83
CA ASP A 104 59.08 6.84 -24.99
C ASP A 104 58.74 5.64 -25.88
N TYR A 105 59.26 5.59 -27.09
CA TYR A 105 58.97 4.53 -28.06
C TYR A 105 59.74 3.22 -27.74
N GLU A 106 60.74 3.26 -26.86
CA GLU A 106 61.47 2.05 -26.47
C GLU A 106 60.70 1.24 -25.44
N THR A 107 60.07 1.92 -24.50
CA THR A 107 59.27 1.31 -23.43
C THR A 107 57.76 1.33 -23.71
N ASN A 108 57.36 1.99 -24.77
CA ASN A 108 55.94 2.27 -25.09
C ASN A 108 55.20 2.96 -23.93
N GLU A 109 55.88 3.82 -23.19
CA GLU A 109 55.35 4.56 -22.05
C GLU A 109 55.17 6.03 -22.40
N VAL A 110 54.03 6.59 -21.91
CA VAL A 110 53.77 8.02 -21.96
C VAL A 110 53.78 8.58 -20.56
N ASN A 111 54.48 9.70 -20.37
CA ASN A 111 54.47 10.48 -19.14
C ASN A 111 53.84 11.84 -19.49
N ALA A 112 52.83 12.27 -18.73
CA ALA A 112 52.23 13.57 -18.88
C ALA A 112 52.15 14.31 -17.56
N GLY A 113 52.33 15.62 -17.60
CA GLY A 113 52.34 16.47 -16.43
C GLY A 113 52.00 17.93 -16.73
N ARG A 114 51.98 18.73 -15.68
CA ARG A 114 51.83 20.19 -15.73
C ARG A 114 53.10 20.85 -16.25
N ILE A 115 52.96 22.05 -16.72
CA ILE A 115 54.13 22.93 -17.05
C ILE A 115 54.11 24.13 -16.11
N GLU A 116 55.27 24.70 -15.90
CA GLU A 116 55.47 25.93 -15.14
C GLU A 116 55.49 27.12 -16.09
N ILE A 117 54.59 28.09 -15.90
CA ILE A 117 54.51 29.38 -16.57
C ILE A 117 54.42 30.44 -15.47
N ASP A 118 55.33 31.41 -15.48
CA ASP A 118 55.42 32.50 -14.50
C ASP A 118 55.40 32.04 -13.04
N SER A 119 56.18 30.99 -12.73
CA SER A 119 56.31 30.37 -11.41
C SER A 119 55.00 29.70 -10.91
N THR A 120 54.04 29.49 -11.75
CA THR A 120 52.82 28.76 -11.45
C THR A 120 52.69 27.49 -12.30
N LEU A 121 52.28 26.37 -11.68
CA LEU A 121 52.01 25.12 -12.39
C LEU A 121 50.62 25.16 -13.01
N VAL A 122 50.58 25.14 -14.37
CA VAL A 122 49.35 25.23 -15.14
C VAL A 122 49.17 24.01 -16.05
N GLN A 123 48.00 23.91 -16.73
CA GLN A 123 47.65 22.87 -17.69
C GLN A 123 47.70 21.46 -17.10
N TYR A 124 46.74 21.20 -16.20
CA TYR A 124 46.51 19.87 -15.63
C TYR A 124 46.31 18.81 -16.71
N PRO A 125 46.93 17.66 -16.58
CA PRO A 125 46.66 16.54 -17.46
C PRO A 125 45.17 16.14 -17.42
N PHE A 126 44.65 15.77 -18.56
CA PHE A 126 43.35 15.13 -18.74
C PHE A 126 43.59 13.81 -19.46
N PHE A 127 43.14 12.72 -18.83
CA PHE A 127 43.22 11.39 -19.41
C PHE A 127 41.86 10.79 -19.52
N LYS A 128 41.51 10.34 -20.73
CA LYS A 128 40.26 9.66 -21.03
C LYS A 128 40.55 8.35 -21.75
N GLN A 129 39.89 7.28 -21.30
CA GLN A 129 39.86 6.00 -21.99
C GLN A 129 38.45 5.41 -21.94
N GLY A 130 37.80 5.28 -23.09
CA GLY A 130 36.40 4.91 -23.18
C GLY A 130 35.49 5.87 -22.41
N SER A 131 34.75 5.39 -21.41
CA SER A 131 33.89 6.20 -20.53
C SER A 131 34.60 6.71 -19.27
N ASN A 132 35.85 6.33 -19.01
CA ASN A 132 36.56 6.72 -17.81
C ASN A 132 37.36 7.99 -18.05
N GLU A 133 37.13 9.01 -17.24
CA GLU A 133 37.81 10.31 -17.28
C GLU A 133 38.50 10.57 -15.94
N VAL A 134 39.73 11.05 -15.99
CA VAL A 134 40.55 11.36 -14.81
C VAL A 134 41.36 12.64 -15.06
N ASN A 135 41.40 13.52 -14.05
CA ASN A 135 42.20 14.74 -14.04
C ASN A 135 43.31 14.61 -12.97
N PRO A 136 44.51 14.18 -13.33
CA PRO A 136 45.62 14.04 -12.41
C PRO A 136 46.55 15.25 -12.41
N ASP A 137 47.48 15.30 -11.44
CA ASP A 137 48.63 16.17 -11.52
C ASP A 137 49.68 15.66 -12.51
N SER A 138 49.86 14.33 -12.53
CA SER A 138 50.72 13.65 -13.50
C SER A 138 50.25 12.21 -13.71
N ILE A 139 50.55 11.67 -14.88
CA ILE A 139 50.22 10.30 -15.24
C ILE A 139 51.39 9.66 -15.99
N ARG A 140 51.66 8.39 -15.67
CA ARG A 140 52.52 7.49 -16.42
C ARG A 140 51.68 6.30 -16.88
N PHE A 141 51.59 6.12 -18.17
CA PHE A 141 50.78 5.08 -18.81
C PHE A 141 51.59 4.27 -19.80
N ASN A 142 51.46 2.96 -19.78
CA ASN A 142 52.14 2.05 -20.70
C ASN A 142 51.13 1.46 -21.68
N PHE A 143 51.32 1.68 -22.98
CA PHE A 143 50.42 1.28 -24.05
C PHE A 143 50.36 -0.24 -24.27
N ASP A 144 51.43 -1.00 -23.96
CA ASP A 144 51.46 -2.44 -24.15
C ASP A 144 50.69 -3.18 -23.05
N THR A 145 50.91 -2.76 -21.81
CA THR A 145 50.31 -3.39 -20.63
C THR A 145 49.00 -2.77 -20.21
N GLN A 146 48.61 -1.62 -20.77
CA GLN A 146 47.44 -0.83 -20.41
C GLN A 146 47.43 -0.41 -18.91
N LYS A 147 48.59 -0.44 -18.26
CA LYS A 147 48.74 -0.06 -16.84
C LYS A 147 49.14 1.42 -16.72
N ALA A 148 48.63 2.04 -15.65
CA ALA A 148 49.00 3.41 -15.32
C ALA A 148 49.32 3.60 -13.84
N LEU A 149 50.19 4.58 -13.58
CA LEU A 149 50.35 5.23 -12.29
C LEU A 149 49.92 6.68 -12.42
N ILE A 150 49.01 7.12 -11.55
CA ILE A 150 48.34 8.41 -11.65
C ILE A 150 48.44 9.09 -10.30
N TRP A 151 49.03 10.27 -10.24
CA TRP A 151 49.22 11.03 -9.01
C TRP A 151 48.20 12.13 -8.87
N ASN A 152 47.70 12.29 -7.62
CA ASN A 152 46.68 13.29 -7.26
C ASN A 152 45.49 13.27 -8.21
N SER A 153 44.96 12.07 -8.43
CA SER A 153 43.85 11.86 -9.39
C SER A 153 42.53 12.32 -8.82
N LYS A 154 41.73 12.98 -9.66
CA LYS A 154 40.36 13.38 -9.40
C LYS A 154 39.45 12.68 -10.40
N SER A 155 38.42 11.97 -9.93
CA SER A 155 37.43 11.33 -10.80
C SER A 155 36.08 11.29 -10.15
N GLY A 156 35.02 11.54 -10.95
CA GLY A 156 33.64 11.33 -10.57
C GLY A 156 33.19 9.94 -10.99
N GLN A 157 32.65 9.16 -10.05
CA GLN A 157 32.10 7.83 -10.30
C GLN A 157 30.70 7.75 -9.72
N ASN A 158 29.66 7.75 -10.59
CA ASN A 158 28.26 7.57 -10.22
C ASN A 158 27.77 8.45 -9.03
N GLY A 159 28.09 9.75 -9.07
CA GLY A 159 27.70 10.70 -8.03
C GLY A 159 28.59 10.68 -6.78
N MET A 160 29.69 9.93 -6.81
CA MET A 160 30.77 10.02 -5.82
C MET A 160 32.00 10.67 -6.44
N ASP A 161 32.56 11.62 -5.74
CA ASP A 161 33.82 12.23 -6.08
C ASP A 161 34.96 11.54 -5.33
N ILE A 162 35.99 11.14 -6.08
CA ILE A 162 37.15 10.43 -5.57
C ILE A 162 38.38 11.25 -5.86
N PHE A 163 39.07 11.66 -4.81
CA PHE A 163 40.43 12.22 -4.88
C PHE A 163 41.40 11.20 -4.29
N ALA A 164 42.40 10.77 -5.05
CA ALA A 164 43.39 9.82 -4.57
C ALA A 164 44.80 10.35 -4.79
N ALA A 165 45.65 10.32 -3.74
CA ALA A 165 47.03 10.73 -3.85
C ALA A 165 47.82 9.85 -4.86
N LEU A 166 47.47 8.57 -4.92
CA LEU A 166 48.03 7.65 -5.91
C LEU A 166 46.98 6.66 -6.38
N THR A 167 46.80 6.57 -7.71
CA THR A 167 45.94 5.59 -8.36
C THR A 167 46.81 4.70 -9.26
N LYS A 168 46.71 3.40 -9.13
CA LYS A 168 47.28 2.40 -10.02
C LYS A 168 46.19 1.75 -10.85
N LYS A 169 46.19 1.97 -12.15
CA LYS A 169 45.39 1.21 -13.09
C LYS A 169 46.06 -0.13 -13.38
N GLU A 170 45.41 -1.24 -13.06
CA GLU A 170 45.94 -2.58 -13.34
C GLU A 170 45.43 -3.09 -14.70
N ASN A 171 44.16 -2.80 -15.02
CA ASN A 171 43.49 -3.06 -16.29
C ASN A 171 42.25 -2.16 -16.40
N ASP A 172 41.45 -2.32 -17.46
CA ASP A 172 40.26 -1.49 -17.70
C ASP A 172 39.15 -1.68 -16.67
N SER A 173 39.20 -2.80 -15.91
CA SER A 173 38.19 -3.16 -14.93
C SER A 173 38.64 -3.00 -13.48
N VAL A 174 39.89 -2.67 -13.21
CA VAL A 174 40.44 -2.62 -11.82
C VAL A 174 41.42 -1.49 -11.65
N TYR A 175 41.14 -0.62 -10.67
CA TYR A 175 42.01 0.43 -10.20
C TYR A 175 42.29 0.25 -8.70
N TYR A 176 43.51 0.47 -8.26
CA TYR A 176 43.89 0.53 -6.85
C TYR A 176 44.17 1.97 -6.47
N ILE A 177 43.62 2.39 -5.34
CA ILE A 177 43.82 3.74 -4.80
C ILE A 177 44.53 3.69 -3.46
N LYS A 178 45.33 4.71 -3.21
CA LYS A 178 46.04 4.90 -1.94
C LYS A 178 45.86 6.33 -1.47
N ASP A 179 45.59 6.48 -0.14
CA ASP A 179 45.37 7.77 0.52
C ASP A 179 44.35 8.60 -0.21
N ALA A 180 43.14 8.01 -0.36
CA ALA A 180 42.04 8.62 -1.08
C ALA A 180 41.03 9.28 -0.14
N ARG A 181 40.30 10.30 -0.65
CA ARG A 181 39.15 10.92 -0.06
C ARG A 181 37.96 10.60 -0.97
N VAL A 182 36.85 10.11 -0.40
CA VAL A 182 35.60 9.78 -1.12
C VAL A 182 34.49 10.59 -0.51
N SER A 183 33.76 11.34 -1.33
CA SER A 183 32.61 12.14 -0.90
C SER A 183 31.46 12.01 -1.89
N THR A 184 30.21 12.20 -1.42
CA THR A 184 29.00 12.30 -2.26
C THR A 184 28.47 13.73 -2.28
N ALA A 185 29.17 14.69 -1.69
CA ALA A 185 28.72 16.07 -1.55
C ALA A 185 28.88 16.92 -2.83
N GLY A 186 29.35 16.33 -3.96
CA GLY A 186 29.33 16.98 -5.27
C GLY A 186 30.35 18.12 -5.46
N LYS A 187 31.35 18.25 -4.58
CA LYS A 187 32.43 19.26 -4.69
C LYS A 187 33.74 18.76 -4.07
N LEU A 188 34.35 17.76 -4.67
CA LEU A 188 35.80 17.60 -4.56
C LEU A 188 36.45 18.52 -5.61
N VAL A 189 36.34 19.81 -5.45
CA VAL A 189 37.12 20.75 -6.23
C VAL A 189 38.55 20.66 -5.68
N GLY A 190 39.41 20.07 -6.44
CA GLY A 190 40.82 20.08 -6.10
C GLY A 190 41.44 21.33 -6.61
N GLY A 191 41.69 22.20 -5.77
CA GLY A 191 42.63 23.27 -5.70
C GLY A 191 43.07 23.34 -4.25
N ASP A 192 44.07 24.13 -3.94
CA ASP A 192 44.54 24.36 -2.58
C ASP A 192 43.47 24.92 -1.62
N ASP A 193 42.27 25.15 -2.11
CA ASP A 193 41.08 25.61 -1.37
C ASP A 193 40.32 24.40 -0.80
N GLU A 194 40.76 23.94 0.40
CA GLU A 194 40.01 22.95 1.20
C GLU A 194 38.69 23.49 1.77
N GLU A 195 38.28 24.68 1.39
CA GLU A 195 37.02 25.31 1.82
C GLU A 195 35.83 24.75 1.06
N GLY A 196 35.01 23.93 1.76
CA GLY A 196 33.69 23.56 1.29
C GLY A 196 33.35 22.06 1.22
N ILE A 197 34.17 21.15 1.74
CA ILE A 197 33.81 19.74 1.84
C ILE A 197 33.12 19.51 3.20
N ASP A 198 31.81 19.35 3.20
CA ASP A 198 31.06 19.11 4.43
C ASP A 198 31.49 17.81 5.12
N TYR A 199 31.73 16.76 4.35
CA TYR A 199 32.24 15.48 4.86
C TYR A 199 32.92 14.64 3.78
N TYR A 200 33.87 13.79 4.19
CA TYR A 200 34.50 12.78 3.33
C TYR A 200 34.94 11.56 4.13
N PHE A 201 35.09 10.45 3.42
CA PHE A 201 35.70 9.24 3.93
C PHE A 201 37.17 9.17 3.49
N LYS A 202 38.09 9.16 4.45
CA LYS A 202 39.51 8.97 4.19
C LYS A 202 39.82 7.48 4.10
N VAL A 203 40.26 7.06 2.92
CA VAL A 203 40.54 5.66 2.58
C VAL A 203 42.04 5.49 2.44
N ARG A 204 42.68 4.63 3.26
CA ARG A 204 44.13 4.38 3.16
C ARG A 204 44.48 3.55 1.93
N LYS A 205 43.71 2.52 1.63
CA LYS A 205 43.87 1.67 0.44
C LYS A 205 42.48 1.23 -0.03
N GLY A 206 42.27 1.22 -1.34
CA GLY A 206 41.03 0.76 -1.91
C GLY A 206 41.20 0.17 -3.30
N LYS A 207 40.17 -0.54 -3.75
CA LYS A 207 40.05 -1.11 -5.08
C LYS A 207 38.76 -0.58 -5.70
N ILE A 208 38.87 0.05 -6.86
CA ILE A 208 37.74 0.54 -7.64
C ILE A 208 37.49 -0.41 -8.80
N ILE A 209 36.25 -0.83 -8.97
CA ILE A 209 35.77 -1.56 -10.14
C ILE A 209 34.78 -0.62 -10.84
N PRO A 210 35.18 0.04 -11.95
CA PRO A 210 34.33 1.02 -12.65
C PRO A 210 32.96 0.44 -13.01
N GLY A 211 31.90 1.23 -12.79
CA GLY A 211 30.53 0.78 -13.01
C GLY A 211 30.00 -0.26 -12.02
N GLY A 212 30.79 -0.70 -11.06
CA GLY A 212 30.42 -1.72 -10.08
C GLY A 212 30.54 -1.24 -8.63
N LYS A 213 31.75 -1.20 -8.08
CA LYS A 213 31.94 -1.01 -6.64
C LYS A 213 33.33 -0.46 -6.28
N ILE A 214 33.39 0.22 -5.12
CA ILE A 214 34.60 0.63 -4.48
C ILE A 214 34.74 -0.15 -3.17
N ILE A 215 35.77 -0.97 -3.07
CA ILE A 215 36.08 -1.76 -1.87
C ILE A 215 37.27 -1.08 -1.19
N THR A 216 37.13 -0.73 0.08
CA THR A 216 38.18 -0.03 0.82
C THR A 216 38.66 -0.85 2.01
N GLY A 217 39.94 -0.67 2.37
CA GLY A 217 40.46 -1.09 3.67
C GLY A 217 40.02 -0.11 4.77
N PRO A 218 40.86 0.08 5.80
CA PRO A 218 40.53 0.96 6.91
C PRO A 218 40.14 2.36 6.42
N THR A 219 38.94 2.80 6.84
CA THR A 219 38.28 4.02 6.36
C THR A 219 37.75 4.78 7.55
N ASN A 220 38.06 6.07 7.65
CA ASN A 220 37.61 6.95 8.71
C ASN A 220 36.78 8.10 8.09
N MET A 221 35.72 8.49 8.76
CA MET A 221 34.90 9.64 8.37
C MET A 221 35.45 10.93 8.94
N PHE A 222 35.51 11.97 8.11
CA PHE A 222 35.88 13.34 8.47
C PHE A 222 34.73 14.28 8.16
N ILE A 223 34.49 15.26 9.04
CA ILE A 223 33.52 16.35 8.85
C ILE A 223 34.30 17.65 9.02
N ALA A 224 34.24 18.53 8.04
CA ALA A 224 35.04 19.78 8.03
C ALA A 224 36.52 19.56 8.43
N ASN A 225 37.16 18.55 7.86
CA ASN A 225 38.54 18.10 8.13
C ASN A 225 38.81 17.61 9.56
N VAL A 226 37.81 17.49 10.43
CA VAL A 226 37.92 16.93 11.78
C VAL A 226 37.63 15.45 11.75
N PRO A 227 38.52 14.57 12.27
CA PRO A 227 38.23 13.15 12.32
C PRO A 227 37.07 12.85 13.29
N THR A 228 36.09 12.08 12.83
CA THR A 228 35.03 11.58 13.68
C THR A 228 35.36 10.23 14.29
N PRO A 229 34.71 9.77 15.36
CA PRO A 229 34.90 8.43 15.91
C PRO A 229 34.35 7.32 14.98
N VAL A 230 33.77 7.68 13.84
CA VAL A 230 33.25 6.72 12.86
C VAL A 230 34.39 6.22 11.99
N GLY A 231 34.88 5.02 12.29
CA GLY A 231 35.87 4.30 11.51
C GLY A 231 35.49 2.84 11.33
N VAL A 232 35.73 2.32 10.14
CA VAL A 232 35.45 0.92 9.80
C VAL A 232 36.72 0.25 9.27
N PRO A 233 36.98 -1.02 9.61
CA PRO A 233 38.18 -1.74 9.13
C PRO A 233 38.14 -1.98 7.62
N PHE A 234 36.96 -2.03 7.03
CA PHE A 234 36.72 -2.05 5.60
C PHE A 234 35.35 -1.41 5.29
N ALA A 235 35.20 -0.83 4.11
CA ALA A 235 33.93 -0.28 3.63
C ALA A 235 33.71 -0.70 2.18
N TYR A 236 32.44 -0.67 1.81
CA TYR A 236 31.97 -0.98 0.48
C TYR A 236 31.07 0.17 0.00
N PHE A 237 31.47 0.82 -1.08
CA PHE A 237 30.69 1.88 -1.70
C PHE A 237 30.18 1.37 -3.05
N PRO A 238 28.85 1.25 -3.24
CA PRO A 238 28.30 0.86 -4.53
C PRO A 238 28.55 1.98 -5.56
N SER A 239 29.10 1.61 -6.70
CA SER A 239 29.40 2.51 -7.81
C SER A 239 28.49 2.25 -9.03
N SER A 240 27.38 1.53 -8.84
CA SER A 240 26.42 1.22 -9.89
C SER A 240 25.05 1.81 -9.56
N GLN A 241 24.23 2.04 -10.59
CA GLN A 241 22.82 2.38 -10.43
C GLN A 241 21.95 1.19 -9.97
N THR A 242 22.54 0.00 -9.87
CA THR A 242 21.88 -1.20 -9.35
C THR A 242 21.83 -1.16 -7.82
N LYS A 243 20.76 -1.68 -7.25
CA LYS A 243 20.63 -1.84 -5.80
C LYS A 243 21.67 -2.82 -5.30
N GLU A 244 22.55 -2.39 -4.42
CA GLU A 244 23.57 -3.24 -3.80
C GLU A 244 23.44 -3.24 -2.27
N SER A 245 23.80 -4.39 -1.66
CA SER A 245 23.74 -4.53 -0.21
C SER A 245 24.85 -3.73 0.46
N GLY A 246 24.54 -3.12 1.62
CA GLY A 246 25.53 -2.30 2.32
C GLY A 246 25.12 -1.89 3.73
N PHE A 247 26.08 -1.41 4.51
CA PHE A 247 25.86 -0.89 5.85
C PHE A 247 25.20 0.49 5.80
N ILE A 248 24.27 0.73 6.71
CA ILE A 248 23.65 2.02 6.96
C ILE A 248 24.35 2.61 8.19
N ILE A 249 24.98 3.76 8.00
CA ILE A 249 25.74 4.44 9.05
C ILE A 249 24.76 5.02 10.07
N PRO A 250 24.92 4.72 11.37
CA PRO A 250 24.06 5.25 12.40
C PRO A 250 24.28 6.74 12.64
N SER A 251 23.23 7.42 13.08
CA SER A 251 23.34 8.74 13.70
C SER A 251 23.63 8.61 15.19
N ILE A 252 24.50 9.46 15.69
CA ILE A 252 24.89 9.53 17.10
C ILE A 252 24.42 10.87 17.65
N GLY A 253 23.83 10.88 18.82
CA GLY A 253 23.35 12.12 19.46
C GLY A 253 22.98 11.88 20.91
N GLU A 254 22.32 12.89 21.50
CA GLU A 254 21.87 12.91 22.89
C GLU A 254 20.38 13.19 22.98
N SER A 255 19.70 12.55 23.92
CA SER A 255 18.29 12.72 24.25
C SER A 255 18.16 13.02 25.74
N ASN A 256 17.45 14.07 26.09
CA ASN A 256 17.22 14.46 27.50
C ASN A 256 16.55 13.35 28.32
N LEU A 257 15.71 12.50 27.68
CA LEU A 257 14.96 11.44 28.36
C LEU A 257 15.71 10.10 28.40
N ARG A 258 16.64 9.85 27.45
CA ARG A 258 17.22 8.50 27.24
C ARG A 258 18.73 8.47 27.20
N GLY A 259 19.39 9.64 27.38
CA GLY A 259 20.83 9.79 27.30
C GLY A 259 21.36 9.70 25.87
N TYR A 260 22.60 9.26 25.72
CA TYR A 260 23.23 9.12 24.40
C TYR A 260 22.60 7.99 23.60
N TYR A 261 22.52 8.19 22.29
CA TYR A 261 21.96 7.19 21.39
C TYR A 261 22.80 6.95 20.15
N ILE A 262 22.61 5.74 19.63
CA ILE A 262 23.01 5.32 18.30
C ILE A 262 21.71 4.91 17.59
N GLN A 263 21.28 5.68 16.58
CA GLN A 263 20.02 5.47 15.87
C GLN A 263 20.23 5.21 14.39
N ASN A 264 19.26 4.54 13.76
CA ASN A 264 19.20 4.28 12.33
C ASN A 264 20.43 3.56 11.78
N GLY A 265 21.18 2.83 12.63
CA GLY A 265 22.25 1.96 12.20
C GLY A 265 21.72 0.63 11.68
N GLY A 266 22.29 0.10 10.61
CA GLY A 266 21.77 -1.14 10.09
C GLY A 266 22.45 -1.67 8.84
N TYR A 267 21.72 -2.53 8.14
CA TYR A 267 22.20 -3.12 6.91
C TYR A 267 21.06 -3.22 5.88
N TYR A 268 21.35 -2.79 4.66
CA TYR A 268 20.48 -2.93 3.51
C TYR A 268 20.86 -4.18 2.72
N PHE A 269 19.88 -5.06 2.50
CA PHE A 269 20.01 -6.29 1.73
C PHE A 269 19.34 -6.11 0.37
N ALA A 270 20.09 -6.06 -0.69
CA ALA A 270 19.60 -6.17 -2.07
C ALA A 270 19.41 -7.65 -2.41
N LEU A 271 18.27 -8.24 -2.02
CA LEU A 271 18.03 -9.68 -2.16
C LEU A 271 17.82 -10.09 -3.61
N SER A 272 17.20 -9.23 -4.42
CA SER A 272 17.04 -9.42 -5.86
C SER A 272 16.66 -8.10 -6.53
N ASP A 273 16.57 -8.08 -7.86
CA ASP A 273 16.09 -6.91 -8.63
C ASP A 273 14.66 -6.48 -8.25
N TYR A 274 13.88 -7.39 -7.66
CA TYR A 274 12.47 -7.17 -7.34
C TYR A 274 12.21 -7.01 -5.85
N PHE A 275 13.16 -7.35 -4.99
CA PHE A 275 12.95 -7.47 -3.56
C PHE A 275 14.16 -6.97 -2.79
N ASP A 276 13.95 -6.06 -1.83
CA ASP A 276 14.96 -5.60 -0.90
C ASP A 276 14.50 -5.73 0.56
N PHE A 277 15.44 -5.70 1.48
CA PHE A 277 15.17 -5.71 2.91
C PHE A 277 16.18 -4.83 3.63
N THR A 278 15.71 -4.00 4.54
CA THR A 278 16.53 -3.13 5.36
C THR A 278 16.31 -3.49 6.83
N ALA A 279 17.36 -3.88 7.53
CA ALA A 279 17.34 -4.11 8.96
C ALA A 279 18.00 -2.93 9.67
N ILE A 280 17.33 -2.28 10.58
CA ILE A 280 17.79 -1.11 11.33
C ILE A 280 17.62 -1.36 12.81
N ALA A 281 18.59 -0.93 13.61
CA ALA A 281 18.56 -0.99 15.06
C ALA A 281 18.86 0.39 15.67
N ASP A 282 18.19 0.67 16.77
CA ASP A 282 18.39 1.85 17.61
C ASP A 282 18.77 1.39 19.02
N TYR A 283 19.71 2.06 19.66
CA TYR A 283 20.14 1.78 21.03
C TYR A 283 20.40 3.08 21.82
N TYR A 284 20.01 3.07 23.10
CA TYR A 284 20.15 4.20 24.02
C TYR A 284 20.86 3.76 25.29
N THR A 285 21.60 4.68 25.92
CA THR A 285 22.36 4.37 27.14
C THR A 285 21.50 4.01 28.36
N ASN A 286 20.22 4.39 28.39
CA ASN A 286 19.29 3.96 29.43
C ASN A 286 18.71 2.53 29.19
N TRP A 287 19.27 1.74 28.26
CA TRP A 287 18.81 0.42 27.86
C TRP A 287 17.51 0.37 27.05
N SER A 288 17.07 1.51 26.54
CA SER A 288 16.05 1.51 25.48
C SER A 288 16.66 1.01 24.17
N TYR A 289 15.88 0.24 23.41
CA TYR A 289 16.32 -0.24 22.10
C TYR A 289 15.12 -0.39 21.15
N GLY A 290 15.41 -0.35 19.87
CA GLY A 290 14.44 -0.54 18.81
C GLY A 290 14.99 -1.34 17.65
N PHE A 291 14.10 -2.06 16.96
CA PHE A 291 14.39 -2.75 15.70
C PHE A 291 13.36 -2.34 14.65
N ARG A 292 13.84 -2.11 13.45
CA ARG A 292 13.01 -1.84 12.28
C ARG A 292 13.44 -2.70 11.11
N GLY A 293 12.48 -3.38 10.48
CA GLY A 293 12.68 -4.10 9.24
C GLY A 293 11.78 -3.51 8.17
N ASP A 294 12.35 -2.95 7.12
CA ASP A 294 11.63 -2.41 5.99
C ASP A 294 11.96 -3.21 4.74
N SER A 295 10.96 -3.52 3.93
CA SER A 295 11.11 -4.24 2.68
C SER A 295 10.24 -3.62 1.61
N GLN A 296 10.79 -3.45 0.43
CA GLN A 296 10.06 -3.05 -0.76
C GLN A 296 10.18 -4.13 -1.82
N TYR A 297 9.09 -4.41 -2.49
CA TYR A 297 9.08 -5.36 -3.58
C TYR A 297 8.20 -4.87 -4.73
N ASN A 298 8.71 -5.02 -5.94
CA ASN A 298 8.04 -4.59 -7.15
C ASN A 298 8.44 -5.47 -8.33
N LYS A 299 7.46 -6.19 -8.86
CA LYS A 299 7.64 -6.94 -10.11
C LYS A 299 6.67 -6.38 -11.15
N ARG A 300 7.21 -5.64 -12.13
CA ARG A 300 6.44 -4.96 -13.18
C ARG A 300 5.41 -5.90 -13.81
N TYR A 301 4.17 -5.42 -13.94
CA TYR A 301 2.99 -6.16 -14.46
C TYR A 301 2.56 -7.38 -13.63
N LYS A 302 3.10 -7.59 -12.43
CA LYS A 302 2.68 -8.69 -11.54
C LYS A 302 2.17 -8.20 -10.21
N PHE A 303 3.02 -7.56 -9.42
CA PHE A 303 2.67 -7.06 -8.09
C PHE A 303 3.65 -6.01 -7.60
N LYS A 304 3.20 -5.21 -6.65
CA LYS A 304 4.03 -4.28 -5.87
C LYS A 304 3.57 -4.25 -4.42
N GLY A 305 4.48 -3.91 -3.54
CA GLY A 305 4.15 -3.74 -2.14
C GLY A 305 5.34 -3.30 -1.30
N ASN A 306 5.05 -3.03 -0.05
CA ASN A 306 6.02 -2.74 0.98
C ASN A 306 5.59 -3.38 2.29
N PHE A 307 6.56 -3.80 3.07
CA PHE A 307 6.39 -4.33 4.41
C PHE A 307 7.29 -3.54 5.35
N SER A 308 6.78 -3.19 6.52
CA SER A 308 7.54 -2.53 7.58
C SER A 308 7.13 -3.13 8.92
N PHE A 309 8.12 -3.52 9.69
CA PHE A 309 7.97 -3.98 11.07
C PHE A 309 8.83 -3.13 11.97
N ARG A 310 8.26 -2.68 13.08
CA ARG A 310 8.97 -1.97 14.13
C ARG A 310 8.62 -2.53 15.49
N TYR A 311 9.65 -2.67 16.32
CA TYR A 311 9.55 -3.08 17.72
C TYR A 311 10.46 -2.19 18.54
N GLU A 312 9.94 -1.61 19.60
CA GLU A 312 10.68 -0.76 20.53
C GLU A 312 10.41 -1.16 21.97
N ASN A 313 11.47 -1.23 22.76
CA ASN A 313 11.42 -1.33 24.21
C ASN A 313 11.95 -0.02 24.78
N LEU A 314 11.06 0.79 25.30
CA LEU A 314 11.35 2.14 25.76
C LEU A 314 11.34 2.21 27.26
N ILE A 315 12.40 2.80 27.82
CA ILE A 315 12.53 3.09 29.23
C ILE A 315 12.55 4.61 29.36
N ASN A 316 11.67 5.16 30.16
CA ASN A 316 11.67 6.58 30.53
C ASN A 316 12.22 6.65 31.95
N GLU A 317 13.11 7.61 32.17
CA GLU A 317 13.80 7.87 33.42
C GLU A 317 14.73 6.72 33.91
N SER A 318 15.49 7.00 34.92
CA SER A 318 16.41 6.01 35.52
C SER A 318 15.68 5.12 36.52
N ARG A 319 16.10 3.86 36.62
CA ARG A 319 15.57 2.91 37.61
C ARG A 319 15.69 3.49 39.04
N GLY A 320 14.60 3.46 39.78
CA GLY A 320 14.53 3.94 41.16
C GLY A 320 13.98 5.35 41.32
N LEU A 321 13.69 6.05 40.24
CA LEU A 321 12.97 7.34 40.26
C LEU A 321 11.44 7.11 40.22
N PRO A 322 10.63 8.02 40.78
CA PRO A 322 9.16 7.88 40.80
C PRO A 322 8.53 7.76 39.42
N ASP A 323 9.11 8.41 38.43
CA ASP A 323 8.61 8.48 37.05
C ASP A 323 9.14 7.37 36.12
N TYR A 324 9.85 6.38 36.73
CA TYR A 324 10.33 5.23 35.97
C TYR A 324 9.18 4.47 35.30
N SER A 325 9.21 4.38 34.00
CA SER A 325 8.27 3.58 33.24
C SER A 325 8.96 2.77 32.12
N LYS A 326 8.45 1.59 31.88
CA LYS A 326 8.89 0.74 30.77
C LYS A 326 7.71 0.41 29.90
N SER A 327 7.83 0.70 28.61
CA SER A 327 6.80 0.36 27.63
C SER A 327 7.40 -0.40 26.45
N THR A 328 6.61 -1.32 25.94
CA THR A 328 6.94 -2.07 24.74
C THR A 328 5.92 -1.73 23.66
N VAL A 329 6.37 -1.20 22.55
CA VAL A 329 5.51 -0.83 21.44
C VAL A 329 5.98 -1.50 20.15
N PHE A 330 5.02 -1.91 19.34
CA PHE A 330 5.30 -2.49 18.03
C PHE A 330 4.30 -1.98 16.99
N ASN A 331 4.70 -2.05 15.73
CA ASN A 331 3.83 -1.76 14.61
C ASN A 331 4.24 -2.59 13.40
N VAL A 332 3.25 -3.12 12.71
CA VAL A 332 3.37 -3.85 11.44
C VAL A 332 2.58 -3.13 10.39
N ARG A 333 3.23 -2.77 9.30
CA ARG A 333 2.60 -2.21 8.11
C ARG A 333 2.90 -3.09 6.91
N TRP A 334 1.86 -3.39 6.17
CA TRP A 334 2.00 -4.13 4.93
C TRP A 334 1.04 -3.58 3.90
N SER A 335 1.57 -3.16 2.77
CA SER A 335 0.75 -2.85 1.61
C SER A 335 1.13 -3.76 0.46
N HIS A 336 0.12 -4.32 -0.20
CA HIS A 336 0.30 -5.17 -1.36
C HIS A 336 -0.78 -4.87 -2.39
N SER A 337 -0.38 -4.82 -3.64
CA SER A 337 -1.30 -4.68 -4.76
C SER A 337 -0.86 -5.57 -5.91
N LYS A 338 -1.75 -6.45 -6.33
CA LYS A 338 -1.59 -7.27 -7.53
C LYS A 338 -1.96 -6.45 -8.75
N ASP A 339 -1.14 -6.49 -9.80
CA ASP A 339 -1.44 -5.80 -11.06
C ASP A 339 -2.57 -6.54 -11.82
N ALA A 340 -3.56 -5.80 -12.29
CA ALA A 340 -4.68 -6.34 -13.06
C ALA A 340 -4.24 -7.05 -14.35
N LYS A 341 -3.12 -6.64 -14.94
CA LYS A 341 -2.55 -7.30 -16.13
C LYS A 341 -2.06 -8.70 -15.86
N SER A 342 -1.66 -9.02 -14.61
CA SER A 342 -1.19 -10.37 -14.25
C SER A 342 -2.32 -11.40 -14.20
N SER A 343 -3.53 -10.97 -13.91
CA SER A 343 -4.71 -11.82 -13.83
C SER A 343 -5.99 -10.97 -13.90
N PRO A 344 -6.58 -10.82 -15.09
CA PRO A 344 -7.76 -9.95 -15.28
C PRO A 344 -8.97 -10.36 -14.43
N ASN A 345 -9.06 -11.64 -14.07
CA ASN A 345 -10.20 -12.19 -13.34
C ASN A 345 -9.96 -12.34 -11.82
N SER A 346 -8.82 -11.91 -11.30
CA SER A 346 -8.58 -11.96 -9.85
C SER A 346 -7.74 -10.78 -9.38
N THR A 347 -8.13 -10.22 -8.23
CA THR A 347 -7.39 -9.15 -7.56
C THR A 347 -7.02 -9.60 -6.17
N PHE A 348 -5.86 -9.17 -5.71
CA PHE A 348 -5.42 -9.32 -4.33
C PHE A 348 -4.82 -8.01 -3.88
N SER A 349 -5.29 -7.50 -2.76
CA SER A 349 -4.78 -6.28 -2.14
C SER A 349 -4.71 -6.44 -0.62
N ALA A 350 -3.70 -5.85 -0.02
CA ALA A 350 -3.56 -5.76 1.41
C ALA A 350 -3.15 -4.34 1.80
N SER A 351 -3.76 -3.84 2.86
CA SER A 351 -3.41 -2.59 3.51
C SER A 351 -3.50 -2.86 5.01
N VAL A 352 -2.37 -3.23 5.61
CA VAL A 352 -2.28 -3.59 7.03
C VAL A 352 -1.56 -2.48 7.77
N ASN A 353 -2.16 -2.00 8.85
CA ASN A 353 -1.54 -1.15 9.85
C ASN A 353 -2.03 -1.63 11.21
N PHE A 354 -1.20 -2.44 11.84
CA PHE A 354 -1.49 -3.13 13.10
C PHE A 354 -0.36 -2.89 14.09
N GLY A 355 -0.68 -2.64 15.36
CA GLY A 355 0.33 -2.44 16.37
C GLY A 355 -0.26 -2.14 17.74
N SER A 356 0.61 -1.87 18.70
CA SER A 356 0.18 -1.43 20.04
C SER A 356 -0.49 -0.05 19.96
N SER A 357 -1.52 0.15 20.77
CA SER A 357 -2.29 1.41 20.84
C SER A 357 -1.41 2.62 21.15
N ASP A 358 -0.34 2.41 21.89
CA ASP A 358 0.58 3.47 22.29
C ASP A 358 1.68 3.76 21.28
N TYR A 359 1.77 2.99 20.19
CA TYR A 359 2.85 3.12 19.22
C TYR A 359 3.02 4.54 18.68
N TYR A 360 1.95 5.18 18.20
CA TYR A 360 2.04 6.53 17.64
C TYR A 360 2.35 7.62 18.64
N ARG A 361 2.08 7.36 19.93
CA ARG A 361 2.32 8.31 21.02
C ARG A 361 3.68 8.16 21.68
N GLN A 362 4.24 6.93 21.71
CA GLN A 362 5.44 6.63 22.48
C GLN A 362 6.66 6.31 21.60
N SER A 363 6.46 5.84 20.36
CA SER A 363 7.56 5.52 19.46
C SER A 363 8.43 6.73 19.17
N VAL A 364 9.74 6.58 19.36
CA VAL A 364 10.72 7.67 19.17
C VAL A 364 10.65 8.29 17.78
N ASN A 365 10.38 7.51 16.77
CA ASN A 365 10.29 7.99 15.39
C ASN A 365 8.94 8.60 15.02
N GLN A 366 7.93 8.51 15.88
CA GLN A 366 6.59 9.04 15.63
C GLN A 366 6.29 10.34 16.40
N LEU A 367 7.03 10.64 17.47
CA LEU A 367 6.82 11.81 18.32
C LEU A 367 6.83 13.14 17.54
N ASN A 368 7.63 13.24 16.48
CA ASN A 368 7.74 14.43 15.62
C ASN A 368 6.97 14.27 14.29
N SER A 369 6.05 13.30 14.20
CA SER A 369 5.28 13.02 13.00
C SER A 369 3.82 13.45 13.20
N PRO A 370 3.11 13.96 12.15
CA PRO A 370 1.67 14.19 12.20
C PRO A 370 0.85 12.95 12.60
N ASN A 371 1.42 11.77 12.47
CA ASN A 371 0.80 10.50 12.87
C ASN A 371 0.56 10.38 14.39
N PHE A 372 1.20 11.20 15.22
CA PHE A 372 0.96 11.29 16.66
C PHE A 372 -0.53 11.49 17.01
N LEU A 373 -1.28 12.16 16.13
CA LEU A 373 -2.73 12.41 16.31
C LEU A 373 -3.62 11.26 15.85
N ASN A 374 -3.06 10.19 15.25
CA ASN A 374 -3.84 9.07 14.77
C ASN A 374 -4.33 8.19 15.94
N ASN A 375 -5.64 8.18 16.13
CA ASN A 375 -6.30 7.36 17.15
C ASN A 375 -6.88 6.06 16.58
N ASN A 376 -6.82 5.84 15.27
CA ASN A 376 -7.38 4.66 14.63
C ASN A 376 -6.33 3.95 13.77
N LEU A 377 -6.14 2.67 14.03
CA LEU A 377 -5.38 1.74 13.21
C LEU A 377 -6.37 0.91 12.40
N SER A 378 -6.17 0.83 11.10
CA SER A 378 -7.05 0.04 10.23
C SER A 378 -6.24 -0.89 9.34
N SER A 379 -6.74 -2.12 9.21
CA SER A 379 -6.13 -3.15 8.38
C SER A 379 -7.20 -3.82 7.54
N SER A 380 -6.88 -4.10 6.29
CA SER A 380 -7.74 -4.89 5.41
C SER A 380 -6.91 -5.72 4.43
N ILE A 381 -7.35 -6.95 4.21
CA ILE A 381 -6.80 -7.84 3.19
C ILE A 381 -7.99 -8.32 2.38
N SER A 382 -7.93 -8.16 1.07
CA SER A 382 -9.01 -8.51 0.16
C SER A 382 -8.53 -9.33 -1.01
N TYR A 383 -9.22 -10.43 -1.27
CA TYR A 383 -9.08 -11.24 -2.47
C TYR A 383 -10.41 -11.30 -3.18
N SER A 384 -10.42 -11.04 -4.48
CA SER A 384 -11.60 -11.24 -5.30
C SER A 384 -11.29 -12.01 -6.58
N LYS A 385 -12.26 -12.83 -7.01
CA LYS A 385 -12.18 -13.61 -8.22
C LYS A 385 -13.50 -13.59 -8.97
N SER A 386 -13.43 -13.27 -10.25
CA SER A 386 -14.56 -13.30 -11.18
C SER A 386 -14.47 -14.57 -12.06
N PHE A 387 -15.58 -15.28 -12.16
CA PHE A 387 -15.73 -16.41 -13.07
C PHE A 387 -16.54 -15.92 -14.27
N PRO A 388 -15.92 -15.74 -15.44
CA PRO A 388 -16.58 -15.10 -16.59
C PRO A 388 -17.60 -15.97 -17.31
N ALA A 389 -17.66 -17.28 -17.00
CA ALA A 389 -18.68 -18.18 -17.55
C ALA A 389 -20.09 -17.72 -17.15
N TYR A 390 -21.07 -17.93 -18.05
CA TYR A 390 -22.45 -17.61 -17.77
C TYR A 390 -23.12 -18.69 -16.88
N PRO A 391 -23.77 -18.28 -15.79
CA PRO A 391 -23.86 -16.92 -15.23
C PRO A 391 -22.54 -16.51 -14.60
N ARG A 392 -22.13 -15.23 -14.78
CA ARG A 392 -20.92 -14.71 -14.14
C ARG A 392 -21.08 -14.72 -12.63
N VAL A 393 -20.10 -15.27 -11.96
CA VAL A 393 -20.03 -15.31 -10.48
C VAL A 393 -18.80 -14.54 -10.02
N ASN A 394 -19.01 -13.63 -9.09
CA ASN A 394 -17.94 -12.90 -8.41
C ASN A 394 -17.89 -13.36 -6.96
N ILE A 395 -16.68 -13.76 -6.52
CA ILE A 395 -16.42 -14.16 -5.15
C ILE A 395 -15.42 -13.18 -4.57
N SER A 396 -15.66 -12.71 -3.35
CA SER A 396 -14.69 -11.93 -2.58
C SER A 396 -14.55 -12.48 -1.17
N LEU A 397 -13.32 -12.46 -0.68
CA LEU A 397 -12.94 -12.80 0.68
C LEU A 397 -12.19 -11.59 1.25
N THR A 398 -12.69 -11.02 2.33
CA THR A 398 -12.09 -9.83 2.94
C THR A 398 -11.93 -10.06 4.43
N THR A 399 -10.77 -9.72 4.96
CA THR A 399 -10.55 -9.59 6.40
C THR A 399 -10.28 -8.13 6.71
N ALA A 400 -10.85 -7.64 7.80
CA ALA A 400 -10.67 -6.26 8.22
C ALA A 400 -10.50 -6.19 9.74
N MET A 401 -9.71 -5.23 10.18
CA MET A 401 -9.52 -4.90 11.58
C MET A 401 -9.51 -3.38 11.73
N SER A 402 -10.17 -2.89 12.76
CA SER A 402 -10.04 -1.51 13.22
C SER A 402 -9.77 -1.50 14.71
N GLN A 403 -8.78 -0.73 15.11
CA GLN A 403 -8.35 -0.59 16.50
C GLN A 403 -8.38 0.90 16.88
N ASN A 404 -9.06 1.22 17.96
CA ASN A 404 -9.03 2.56 18.52
C ASN A 404 -7.93 2.63 19.60
N SER A 405 -6.95 3.51 19.41
CA SER A 405 -5.78 3.60 20.29
C SER A 405 -6.07 4.23 21.65
N GLN A 406 -7.19 4.94 21.82
CA GLN A 406 -7.58 5.54 23.11
C GLN A 406 -8.34 4.54 23.97
N SER A 407 -9.39 3.92 23.42
CA SER A 407 -10.23 2.96 24.13
C SER A 407 -9.65 1.54 24.13
N LYS A 408 -8.58 1.30 23.35
CA LYS A 408 -8.00 -0.03 23.09
C LYS A 408 -8.99 -1.05 22.52
N ALA A 409 -10.15 -0.58 22.05
CA ALA A 409 -11.16 -1.43 21.44
C ALA A 409 -10.71 -1.88 20.06
N VAL A 410 -10.88 -3.17 19.79
CA VAL A 410 -10.52 -3.82 18.54
C VAL A 410 -11.76 -4.47 17.93
N ASN A 411 -12.10 -4.07 16.71
CA ASN A 411 -13.16 -4.70 15.93
C ASN A 411 -12.51 -5.49 14.78
N LEU A 412 -12.80 -6.78 14.74
CA LEU A 412 -12.27 -7.70 13.74
C LEU A 412 -13.42 -8.27 12.90
N THR A 413 -13.21 -8.37 11.62
CA THR A 413 -14.08 -9.12 10.70
C THR A 413 -13.21 -10.18 10.03
N LEU A 414 -13.36 -11.45 10.44
CA LEU A 414 -12.47 -12.57 10.13
C LEU A 414 -13.23 -13.86 9.76
N PRO A 415 -13.48 -14.15 8.49
CA PRO A 415 -13.51 -13.28 7.31
C PRO A 415 -14.91 -12.78 7.00
N THR A 416 -15.03 -11.88 6.01
CA THR A 416 -16.24 -11.68 5.22
C THR A 416 -16.09 -12.41 3.89
N PHE A 417 -16.93 -13.39 3.66
CA PHE A 417 -17.06 -14.04 2.35
C PHE A 417 -18.30 -13.51 1.65
N GLN A 418 -18.18 -13.11 0.40
CA GLN A 418 -19.30 -12.69 -0.43
C GLN A 418 -19.23 -13.37 -1.79
N ALA A 419 -20.37 -13.95 -2.19
CA ALA A 419 -20.57 -14.52 -3.52
C ALA A 419 -21.74 -13.81 -4.18
N THR A 420 -21.54 -13.29 -5.38
CA THR A 420 -22.59 -12.62 -6.17
C THR A 420 -22.65 -13.25 -7.54
N MET A 421 -23.80 -13.80 -7.87
CA MET A 421 -24.12 -14.27 -9.22
C MET A 421 -24.85 -13.16 -9.97
N GLU A 422 -24.38 -12.86 -11.17
CA GLU A 422 -25.03 -11.88 -12.03
C GLU A 422 -26.47 -12.27 -12.37
N ARG A 423 -27.25 -11.27 -12.75
CA ARG A 423 -28.64 -11.44 -13.13
C ARG A 423 -28.81 -12.41 -14.30
N ILE A 424 -29.63 -13.42 -14.09
CA ILE A 424 -30.00 -14.40 -15.11
C ILE A 424 -31.45 -14.26 -15.51
N TYR A 425 -31.75 -14.60 -16.75
CA TYR A 425 -33.09 -14.61 -17.34
C TYR A 425 -33.42 -16.02 -17.81
N PRO A 426 -33.97 -16.88 -16.94
CA PRO A 426 -34.10 -18.32 -17.25
C PRO A 426 -35.01 -18.61 -18.44
N PHE A 427 -35.98 -17.71 -18.68
CA PHE A 427 -36.97 -17.89 -19.75
C PHE A 427 -36.73 -16.99 -20.97
N ALA A 428 -35.56 -16.32 -21.01
CA ALA A 428 -35.25 -15.49 -22.16
C ALA A 428 -34.92 -16.34 -23.41
N PRO A 429 -35.33 -15.91 -24.59
CA PRO A 429 -34.95 -16.59 -25.82
C PRO A 429 -33.44 -16.46 -26.04
N LYS A 430 -32.82 -17.49 -26.61
CA LYS A 430 -31.38 -17.47 -26.93
C LYS A 430 -31.03 -16.40 -27.96
N ILE A 431 -31.94 -16.07 -28.85
CA ILE A 431 -31.78 -15.07 -29.91
C ILE A 431 -33.03 -14.19 -29.95
N GLY A 432 -32.85 -12.88 -30.07
CA GLY A 432 -33.93 -11.89 -30.17
C GLY A 432 -34.26 -11.13 -28.88
N ALA A 433 -35.15 -10.19 -28.97
CA ALA A 433 -35.59 -9.36 -27.84
C ALA A 433 -36.56 -10.08 -26.91
N LYS A 434 -36.37 -9.92 -25.61
CA LYS A 434 -37.28 -10.44 -24.57
C LYS A 434 -38.67 -9.77 -24.68
N LYS A 435 -39.73 -10.58 -24.64
CA LYS A 435 -41.12 -10.11 -24.76
C LYS A 435 -41.99 -10.61 -23.60
N GLY A 436 -42.94 -9.75 -23.18
CA GLY A 436 -43.92 -10.11 -22.16
C GLY A 436 -43.38 -10.36 -20.76
N PHE A 437 -44.19 -10.93 -19.90
CA PHE A 437 -43.93 -11.16 -18.49
C PHE A 437 -42.87 -12.22 -18.26
N PHE A 438 -43.04 -13.42 -18.80
CA PHE A 438 -42.20 -14.59 -18.50
C PHE A 438 -40.75 -14.43 -18.95
N GLN A 439 -40.52 -13.93 -20.16
CA GLN A 439 -39.15 -13.79 -20.70
C GLN A 439 -38.34 -12.70 -20.01
N ASN A 440 -38.96 -11.79 -19.31
CA ASN A 440 -38.36 -10.74 -18.54
C ASN A 440 -38.15 -11.11 -17.05
N ILE A 441 -38.64 -12.29 -16.62
CA ILE A 441 -38.35 -12.80 -15.28
C ILE A 441 -36.82 -12.98 -15.15
N ASN A 442 -36.31 -12.38 -14.11
CA ASN A 442 -34.87 -12.45 -13.81
C ASN A 442 -34.67 -12.57 -12.32
N PHE A 443 -33.58 -13.20 -11.94
CA PHE A 443 -33.14 -13.23 -10.58
C PHE A 443 -31.62 -13.11 -10.48
N GLN A 444 -31.18 -12.69 -9.34
CA GLN A 444 -29.78 -12.56 -8.96
C GLN A 444 -29.61 -13.26 -7.61
N TYR A 445 -28.42 -13.70 -7.30
CA TYR A 445 -28.11 -14.24 -5.99
C TYR A 445 -26.94 -13.49 -5.37
N THR A 446 -27.06 -13.13 -4.09
CA THR A 446 -25.98 -12.61 -3.28
C THR A 446 -25.97 -13.37 -1.95
N GLY A 447 -24.86 -14.06 -1.68
CA GLY A 447 -24.56 -14.70 -0.41
C GLY A 447 -23.45 -13.92 0.32
N ARG A 448 -23.64 -13.63 1.60
CA ARG A 448 -22.63 -13.01 2.47
C ARG A 448 -22.53 -13.77 3.77
N ALA A 449 -21.34 -14.28 4.08
CA ALA A 449 -21.03 -14.85 5.40
C ALA A 449 -20.00 -13.96 6.07
N GLU A 450 -20.15 -13.73 7.36
CA GLU A 450 -19.27 -12.85 8.13
C GLU A 450 -19.10 -13.38 9.55
N ASN A 451 -17.89 -13.30 10.05
CA ASN A 451 -17.58 -13.49 11.44
C ASN A 451 -17.00 -12.19 12.01
N ARG A 452 -17.70 -11.60 12.98
CA ARG A 452 -17.31 -10.34 13.63
C ARG A 452 -16.97 -10.60 15.09
N ILE A 453 -15.83 -10.06 15.49
CA ILE A 453 -15.30 -10.18 16.84
C ILE A 453 -15.08 -8.77 17.37
N ILE A 454 -15.61 -8.47 18.54
CA ILE A 454 -15.34 -7.23 19.27
C ILE A 454 -14.56 -7.61 20.51
N THR A 455 -13.37 -7.07 20.64
CA THR A 455 -12.44 -7.40 21.72
C THR A 455 -11.61 -6.17 22.13
N THR A 456 -10.68 -6.34 23.04
CA THR A 456 -9.70 -5.32 23.41
C THR A 456 -8.30 -5.76 23.01
N GLU A 457 -7.36 -4.83 22.98
CA GLU A 457 -5.95 -5.12 22.66
C GLU A 457 -5.37 -6.20 23.57
N ASP A 458 -5.71 -6.15 24.87
CA ASP A 458 -5.17 -7.08 25.87
C ASP A 458 -5.70 -8.50 25.69
N ALA A 459 -6.93 -8.66 25.19
CA ALA A 459 -7.57 -9.96 24.92
C ALA A 459 -7.27 -10.48 23.50
N LEU A 460 -6.64 -9.65 22.66
CA LEU A 460 -6.34 -9.99 21.28
C LEU A 460 -5.35 -11.17 21.21
N PHE A 461 -5.67 -12.18 20.40
CA PHE A 461 -4.95 -13.46 20.32
C PHE A 461 -4.94 -14.28 21.63
N GLY A 462 -5.74 -13.88 22.61
CA GLY A 462 -5.97 -14.65 23.82
C GLY A 462 -7.07 -15.71 23.64
N PRO A 463 -7.24 -16.62 24.63
CA PRO A 463 -8.26 -17.67 24.56
C PRO A 463 -9.69 -17.13 24.56
N THR A 464 -9.93 -15.97 25.17
CA THR A 464 -11.25 -15.33 25.29
C THR A 464 -11.63 -14.46 24.07
N MET A 465 -10.76 -14.35 23.08
CA MET A 465 -10.99 -13.50 21.91
C MET A 465 -12.26 -13.88 21.14
N PHE A 466 -12.58 -15.18 21.09
CA PHE A 466 -13.71 -15.71 20.32
C PHE A 466 -15.02 -15.80 21.11
N ASP A 467 -15.02 -15.56 22.42
CA ASP A 467 -16.20 -15.70 23.26
C ASP A 467 -17.34 -14.77 22.82
N ASN A 468 -17.01 -13.60 22.30
CA ASN A 468 -17.96 -12.61 21.78
C ASN A 468 -18.07 -12.62 20.26
N ALA A 469 -17.64 -13.68 19.60
CA ALA A 469 -17.72 -13.79 18.14
C ALA A 469 -19.17 -13.93 17.68
N LYS A 470 -19.58 -13.06 16.73
CA LYS A 470 -20.88 -13.14 16.08
C LYS A 470 -20.66 -13.63 14.65
N THR A 471 -21.15 -14.83 14.37
CA THR A 471 -21.07 -15.45 13.04
C THR A 471 -22.46 -15.54 12.43
N GLY A 472 -22.55 -15.14 11.18
CA GLY A 472 -23.83 -15.23 10.46
C GLY A 472 -23.64 -15.35 8.95
N MET A 473 -24.72 -15.73 8.27
CA MET A 473 -24.79 -15.78 6.82
C MET A 473 -26.12 -15.20 6.34
N LYS A 474 -26.06 -14.39 5.30
CA LYS A 474 -27.23 -13.80 4.66
C LYS A 474 -27.29 -14.21 3.19
N HIS A 475 -28.42 -14.73 2.77
CA HIS A 475 -28.78 -15.00 1.39
C HIS A 475 -29.79 -13.97 0.92
N SER A 476 -29.59 -13.39 -0.25
CA SER A 476 -30.53 -12.45 -0.87
C SER A 476 -30.78 -12.85 -2.32
N ILE A 477 -32.05 -13.04 -2.66
CA ILE A 477 -32.51 -13.48 -3.98
C ILE A 477 -33.61 -12.53 -4.44
N PRO A 478 -33.27 -11.39 -5.05
CA PRO A 478 -34.23 -10.54 -5.73
C PRO A 478 -34.71 -11.21 -7.03
N LEU A 479 -36.00 -11.47 -7.11
CA LEU A 479 -36.72 -11.91 -8.32
C LEU A 479 -37.46 -10.72 -8.89
N SER A 480 -37.26 -10.38 -10.15
CA SER A 480 -37.96 -9.24 -10.76
C SER A 480 -38.35 -9.49 -12.20
N THR A 481 -39.37 -8.78 -12.62
CA THR A 481 -39.78 -8.71 -14.02
C THR A 481 -40.24 -7.32 -14.38
N ASN A 482 -40.04 -6.92 -15.62
CA ASN A 482 -40.42 -5.63 -16.16
C ASN A 482 -40.98 -5.84 -17.58
N PHE A 483 -42.21 -5.44 -17.82
CA PHE A 483 -42.83 -5.56 -19.13
C PHE A 483 -43.84 -4.43 -19.38
N LYS A 484 -44.20 -4.26 -20.64
CA LYS A 484 -45.20 -3.24 -21.03
C LYS A 484 -46.56 -3.84 -21.10
N ILE A 485 -47.54 -3.19 -20.46
CA ILE A 485 -48.97 -3.44 -20.57
C ILE A 485 -49.53 -2.40 -21.54
N LEU A 486 -50.43 -2.81 -22.43
CA LEU A 486 -51.09 -1.94 -23.41
C LEU A 486 -50.13 -1.05 -24.21
N LYS A 487 -48.89 -1.54 -24.47
CA LYS A 487 -47.80 -0.84 -25.19
C LYS A 487 -47.18 0.36 -24.46
N TYR A 488 -47.93 1.07 -23.60
CA TYR A 488 -47.57 2.36 -23.04
C TYR A 488 -47.26 2.33 -21.54
N LEU A 489 -47.87 1.41 -20.81
CA LEU A 489 -47.67 1.29 -19.37
C LEU A 489 -46.56 0.29 -19.05
N SER A 490 -45.56 0.71 -18.32
CA SER A 490 -44.50 -0.16 -17.82
C SER A 490 -44.84 -0.67 -16.43
N LEU A 491 -45.03 -1.97 -16.29
CA LEU A 491 -45.20 -2.65 -14.99
C LEU A 491 -43.88 -3.29 -14.60
N SER A 492 -43.34 -2.92 -13.43
CA SER A 492 -42.22 -3.55 -12.79
C SER A 492 -42.67 -4.22 -11.50
N THR A 493 -42.42 -5.49 -11.34
CA THR A 493 -42.71 -6.22 -10.11
C THR A 493 -41.45 -6.87 -9.59
N SER A 494 -41.24 -6.89 -8.25
CA SER A 494 -40.17 -7.59 -7.63
C SER A 494 -40.59 -8.27 -6.33
N VAL A 495 -39.99 -9.43 -6.09
CA VAL A 495 -40.02 -10.14 -4.82
C VAL A 495 -38.59 -10.22 -4.32
N ASN A 496 -38.35 -9.64 -3.17
CA ASN A 496 -37.06 -9.77 -2.51
C ASN A 496 -37.17 -10.84 -1.44
N TYR A 497 -36.44 -11.93 -1.60
CA TYR A 497 -36.33 -13.00 -0.60
C TYR A 497 -35.00 -12.88 0.08
N GLU A 498 -35.03 -12.91 1.43
CA GLU A 498 -33.83 -12.91 2.28
C GLU A 498 -33.93 -14.04 3.30
N GLU A 499 -32.83 -14.76 3.48
CA GLU A 499 -32.68 -15.75 4.53
C GLU A 499 -31.39 -15.44 5.31
N VAL A 500 -31.50 -15.40 6.64
CA VAL A 500 -30.40 -15.08 7.53
C VAL A 500 -30.19 -16.27 8.46
N TRP A 501 -28.94 -16.74 8.51
CA TRP A 501 -28.48 -17.76 9.44
C TRP A 501 -27.61 -17.10 10.48
N THR A 502 -27.79 -17.49 11.74
CA THR A 502 -26.97 -17.07 12.85
C THR A 502 -26.47 -18.30 13.64
N GLN A 503 -25.25 -18.22 14.13
CA GLN A 503 -24.65 -19.31 14.91
C GLN A 503 -25.35 -19.50 16.25
N ASN A 504 -25.80 -18.40 16.86
CA ASN A 504 -26.37 -18.38 18.18
C ASN A 504 -27.76 -17.75 18.14
N THR A 505 -28.66 -18.22 18.96
CA THR A 505 -29.96 -17.62 19.25
C THR A 505 -30.04 -17.31 20.74
N VAL A 506 -30.96 -16.44 21.12
CA VAL A 506 -31.18 -16.11 22.54
C VAL A 506 -32.54 -16.56 23.01
N LYS A 507 -32.63 -16.89 24.29
CA LYS A 507 -33.86 -17.15 24.99
C LYS A 507 -33.86 -16.36 26.28
N PHE A 508 -34.92 -15.60 26.53
CA PHE A 508 -35.18 -14.98 27.82
C PHE A 508 -36.02 -15.92 28.66
N ASN A 509 -35.61 -16.14 29.86
CA ASN A 509 -36.40 -16.82 30.85
C ASN A 509 -37.24 -15.79 31.61
N ASP A 510 -38.40 -16.21 32.15
CA ASP A 510 -39.24 -15.34 32.94
C ASP A 510 -38.51 -14.83 34.20
N TYR A 511 -38.91 -13.66 34.69
CA TYR A 511 -38.37 -13.06 35.91
C TYR A 511 -38.40 -14.06 37.09
N SER A 512 -37.24 -14.29 37.70
CA SER A 512 -37.09 -15.09 38.88
C SER A 512 -37.22 -14.22 40.13
N VAL A 513 -38.19 -14.53 40.98
CA VAL A 513 -38.39 -13.85 42.26
C VAL A 513 -37.21 -14.10 43.23
N GLU A 514 -36.54 -15.25 43.11
CA GLU A 514 -35.41 -15.63 43.97
C GLU A 514 -34.17 -14.80 43.66
N THR A 515 -33.85 -14.60 42.40
CA THR A 515 -32.66 -13.85 41.94
C THR A 515 -32.93 -12.40 41.65
N GLN A 516 -34.21 -11.96 41.60
CA GLN A 516 -34.68 -10.62 41.22
C GLN A 516 -34.14 -10.17 39.85
N THR A 517 -33.92 -11.11 38.94
CA THR A 517 -33.34 -10.84 37.64
C THR A 517 -34.01 -11.66 36.54
N VAL A 518 -33.92 -11.16 35.32
CA VAL A 518 -34.21 -11.90 34.10
C VAL A 518 -32.90 -12.45 33.55
N VAL A 519 -32.88 -13.72 33.19
CA VAL A 519 -31.70 -14.39 32.64
C VAL A 519 -31.86 -14.55 31.15
N GLU A 520 -30.87 -14.03 30.40
CA GLU A 520 -30.71 -14.24 28.97
C GLU A 520 -29.80 -15.46 28.73
N ASP A 521 -30.34 -16.51 28.17
CA ASP A 521 -29.58 -17.70 27.79
C ASP A 521 -29.17 -17.63 26.32
N THR A 522 -27.87 -17.74 26.07
CA THR A 522 -27.34 -17.90 24.72
C THR A 522 -27.36 -19.36 24.31
N ILE A 523 -28.19 -19.70 23.34
CA ILE A 523 -28.30 -21.03 22.77
C ILE A 523 -27.35 -21.19 21.61
N ASN A 524 -26.29 -21.98 21.77
CA ASN A 524 -25.30 -22.27 20.74
C ASN A 524 -25.85 -23.29 19.72
N LYS A 525 -26.84 -22.85 18.95
CA LYS A 525 -27.46 -23.61 17.87
C LYS A 525 -27.72 -22.73 16.68
N ILE A 526 -27.39 -23.22 15.49
CA ILE A 526 -27.67 -22.50 14.25
C ILE A 526 -29.18 -22.26 14.13
N GLY A 527 -29.55 -20.99 14.11
CA GLY A 527 -30.90 -20.52 13.86
C GLY A 527 -31.01 -19.88 12.46
N ALA A 528 -32.17 -19.99 11.86
CA ALA A 528 -32.45 -19.36 10.58
C ALA A 528 -33.82 -18.68 10.59
N PHE A 529 -33.87 -17.49 10.02
CA PHE A 529 -35.12 -16.82 9.72
C PHE A 529 -35.19 -16.37 8.24
N ARG A 530 -36.41 -16.30 7.76
CA ARG A 530 -36.70 -15.97 6.38
C ARG A 530 -37.64 -14.78 6.35
N GLN A 531 -37.36 -13.84 5.45
CA GLN A 531 -38.25 -12.72 5.22
C GLN A 531 -38.34 -12.41 3.71
N TYR A 532 -39.50 -11.89 3.31
CA TYR A 532 -39.68 -11.47 1.92
C TYR A 532 -40.52 -10.20 1.85
N SER A 533 -40.32 -9.47 0.76
CA SER A 533 -41.16 -8.31 0.42
C SER A 533 -41.53 -8.35 -1.04
N LEU A 534 -42.76 -7.91 -1.33
CA LEU A 534 -43.30 -7.78 -2.66
C LEU A 534 -43.37 -6.29 -3.01
N SER A 535 -42.99 -5.92 -4.21
CA SER A 535 -43.24 -4.58 -4.73
C SER A 535 -43.72 -4.62 -6.18
N ALA A 536 -44.56 -3.69 -6.52
CA ALA A 536 -45.06 -3.48 -7.86
C ALA A 536 -45.12 -1.97 -8.17
N SER A 537 -44.70 -1.60 -9.36
CA SER A 537 -44.74 -0.20 -9.82
C SER A 537 -45.24 -0.14 -11.25
N LEU A 538 -46.25 0.65 -11.45
CA LEU A 538 -46.88 0.92 -12.76
C LEU A 538 -46.61 2.38 -13.12
N GLY A 539 -46.02 2.62 -14.28
CA GLY A 539 -45.75 3.98 -14.72
C GLY A 539 -45.68 4.10 -16.24
N THR A 540 -45.73 5.34 -16.71
CA THR A 540 -45.61 5.67 -18.13
C THR A 540 -44.81 6.96 -18.31
N THR A 541 -44.40 7.23 -19.53
CA THR A 541 -43.80 8.49 -19.90
C THR A 541 -44.61 9.14 -21.01
N LEU A 542 -45.13 10.31 -20.72
CA LEU A 542 -45.87 11.13 -21.66
C LEU A 542 -45.00 12.31 -22.10
N TYR A 543 -45.09 12.63 -23.38
CA TYR A 543 -44.37 13.74 -23.96
C TYR A 543 -45.34 14.77 -24.52
N GLY A 544 -45.22 16.00 -24.06
CA GLY A 544 -45.89 17.16 -24.67
C GLY A 544 -44.85 18.09 -25.28
N THR A 545 -45.07 18.56 -26.48
CA THR A 545 -44.19 19.56 -27.10
C THR A 545 -45.06 20.72 -27.59
N VAL A 546 -44.73 21.91 -27.12
CA VAL A 546 -45.34 23.16 -27.60
C VAL A 546 -44.35 23.85 -28.49
N ASN A 547 -44.70 24.03 -29.78
CA ASN A 547 -43.89 24.76 -30.74
C ASN A 547 -44.34 26.22 -30.75
N LEU A 548 -43.39 27.15 -30.50
CA LEU A 548 -43.62 28.60 -30.44
C LEU A 548 -43.23 29.29 -31.72
N GLY A 549 -42.63 28.58 -32.67
CA GLY A 549 -42.25 29.06 -34.02
C GLY A 549 -40.73 29.13 -34.19
N GLU A 550 -40.30 28.89 -35.42
CA GLU A 550 -38.89 29.01 -35.83
C GLU A 550 -38.42 30.47 -35.78
N GLY A 551 -37.17 30.67 -35.36
CA GLY A 551 -36.61 32.01 -35.30
C GLY A 551 -36.94 32.79 -34.00
N LYS A 552 -37.81 32.32 -33.15
CA LYS A 552 -38.06 32.94 -31.85
C LYS A 552 -36.95 32.60 -30.85
N LYS A 553 -36.82 33.40 -29.81
CA LYS A 553 -35.85 33.18 -28.74
C LYS A 553 -35.99 31.76 -28.10
N ILE A 554 -37.20 31.29 -27.94
CA ILE A 554 -37.57 29.91 -27.57
C ILE A 554 -38.38 29.35 -28.74
N GLU A 555 -37.91 28.33 -29.40
CA GLU A 555 -38.54 27.70 -30.54
C GLU A 555 -39.61 26.66 -30.12
N SER A 556 -39.26 25.86 -29.12
CA SER A 556 -40.19 24.87 -28.57
C SER A 556 -39.88 24.54 -27.11
N ILE A 557 -40.89 24.14 -26.38
CA ILE A 557 -40.80 23.63 -25.01
C ILE A 557 -41.32 22.20 -25.01
N ARG A 558 -40.50 21.27 -24.52
CA ARG A 558 -40.83 19.87 -24.32
C ARG A 558 -41.09 19.60 -22.85
N HIS A 559 -42.26 19.11 -22.52
CA HIS A 559 -42.61 18.58 -21.21
C HIS A 559 -42.56 17.06 -21.24
N THR A 560 -41.78 16.46 -20.37
CA THR A 560 -41.77 15.02 -20.12
C THR A 560 -42.41 14.75 -18.78
N PHE A 561 -43.58 14.10 -18.81
CA PHE A 561 -44.39 13.77 -17.64
C PHE A 561 -44.30 12.27 -17.36
N ARG A 562 -43.93 11.89 -16.15
CA ARG A 562 -43.72 10.49 -15.73
C ARG A 562 -44.55 10.17 -14.50
N PRO A 563 -45.85 9.90 -14.67
CA PRO A 563 -46.69 9.40 -13.58
C PRO A 563 -46.32 7.96 -13.26
N SER A 564 -46.24 7.63 -11.96
CA SER A 564 -46.11 6.26 -11.49
C SER A 564 -46.85 6.03 -10.18
N ILE A 565 -47.37 4.83 -10.04
CA ILE A 565 -47.97 4.30 -8.81
C ILE A 565 -47.15 3.11 -8.38
N SER A 566 -46.74 3.06 -7.12
CA SER A 566 -46.01 1.97 -6.54
C SER A 566 -46.76 1.41 -5.32
N TYR A 567 -46.64 0.12 -5.15
CA TYR A 567 -47.14 -0.60 -3.99
C TYR A 567 -46.05 -1.51 -3.48
N SER A 568 -45.82 -1.53 -2.15
CA SER A 568 -44.92 -2.45 -1.51
C SER A 568 -45.58 -3.07 -0.28
N ASN A 569 -45.38 -4.37 -0.15
CA ASN A 569 -45.88 -5.17 0.95
C ASN A 569 -44.74 -5.95 1.59
N ARG A 570 -44.63 -5.91 2.89
CA ARG A 570 -43.82 -6.80 3.70
C ARG A 570 -44.74 -7.45 4.74
N PRO A 571 -44.93 -8.77 4.72
CA PRO A 571 -45.74 -9.47 5.69
C PRO A 571 -45.21 -9.33 7.13
N SER A 572 -46.05 -9.62 8.10
CA SER A 572 -45.62 -9.79 9.49
C SER A 572 -44.83 -11.09 9.65
N PHE A 573 -43.74 -11.06 10.44
CA PHE A 573 -42.98 -12.21 10.80
C PHE A 573 -42.95 -12.43 12.33
N GLU A 574 -44.15 -12.25 12.96
CA GLU A 574 -44.33 -12.43 14.40
C GLU A 574 -43.92 -13.81 14.91
N GLN A 575 -43.93 -14.84 14.06
CA GLN A 575 -43.49 -16.18 14.41
C GLN A 575 -42.03 -16.28 14.91
N TYR A 576 -41.25 -15.23 14.75
CA TYR A 576 -39.87 -15.15 15.24
C TYR A 576 -39.71 -14.36 16.54
N TYR A 577 -40.86 -13.94 17.13
CA TYR A 577 -40.93 -13.18 18.37
C TYR A 577 -41.58 -13.98 19.44
N ASP A 578 -41.06 -13.86 20.66
CA ASP A 578 -41.60 -14.52 21.88
C ASP A 578 -41.75 -13.44 22.96
N THR A 579 -42.49 -13.74 24.04
CA THR A 579 -42.69 -12.85 25.20
C THR A 579 -42.15 -13.49 26.45
N TYR A 580 -41.70 -12.68 27.41
CA TYR A 580 -41.24 -13.11 28.71
C TYR A 580 -41.68 -12.12 29.78
N ILE A 581 -41.76 -12.57 31.05
CA ILE A 581 -42.13 -11.73 32.18
C ILE A 581 -40.88 -10.98 32.65
N VAL A 582 -40.95 -9.67 32.82
CA VAL A 582 -39.82 -8.79 33.12
C VAL A 582 -39.68 -8.43 34.62
N ASP A 583 -40.76 -8.52 35.37
CA ASP A 583 -40.83 -8.13 36.77
C ASP A 583 -41.79 -8.98 37.62
N ALA A 584 -41.79 -8.71 38.92
CA ALA A 584 -42.67 -9.40 39.89
C ALA A 584 -44.16 -9.06 39.71
N ASP A 585 -44.51 -7.97 39.03
CA ASP A 585 -45.89 -7.54 38.78
C ASP A 585 -46.49 -8.26 37.57
N GLY A 586 -45.72 -9.12 36.90
CA GLY A 586 -46.17 -9.88 35.74
C GLY A 586 -46.18 -9.11 34.43
N ASN A 587 -45.50 -7.96 34.35
CA ASN A 587 -45.37 -7.23 33.09
C ASN A 587 -44.58 -8.05 32.08
N THR A 588 -44.97 -8.01 30.81
CA THR A 588 -44.33 -8.79 29.76
C THR A 588 -43.59 -7.89 28.78
N ALA A 589 -42.42 -8.31 28.36
CA ALA A 589 -41.72 -7.72 27.24
C ALA A 589 -41.61 -8.71 26.08
N GLU A 590 -41.47 -8.19 24.91
CA GLU A 590 -41.31 -8.98 23.69
C GLU A 590 -39.90 -8.94 23.19
N TYR A 591 -39.41 -10.06 22.72
CA TYR A 591 -38.06 -10.19 22.16
C TYR A 591 -38.08 -11.07 20.90
N THR A 592 -37.04 -10.99 20.11
CA THR A 592 -36.78 -11.98 19.06
C THR A 592 -35.56 -12.83 19.41
N ARG A 593 -35.67 -14.15 19.23
CA ARG A 593 -34.55 -15.08 19.42
C ARG A 593 -33.34 -14.75 18.52
N TYR A 594 -33.49 -13.87 17.55
CA TYR A 594 -32.45 -13.42 16.61
C TYR A 594 -31.88 -12.04 16.94
N GLN A 595 -32.13 -11.48 18.12
CA GLN A 595 -31.71 -10.11 18.47
C GLN A 595 -30.19 -9.90 18.36
N ASN A 596 -29.39 -10.94 18.55
CA ASN A 596 -27.93 -10.92 18.41
C ASN A 596 -27.45 -11.26 16.99
N SER A 597 -28.35 -11.37 15.99
CA SER A 597 -27.98 -11.65 14.61
C SER A 597 -27.14 -10.52 13.99
N LEU A 598 -26.09 -10.90 13.27
CA LEU A 598 -25.18 -9.98 12.61
C LEU A 598 -25.84 -9.19 11.47
N PHE A 599 -26.85 -9.76 10.82
CA PHE A 599 -27.51 -9.19 9.63
C PHE A 599 -28.90 -8.62 9.92
N GLY A 600 -29.14 -8.23 11.15
CA GLY A 600 -30.38 -7.64 11.59
C GLY A 600 -31.40 -8.68 12.09
N VAL A 601 -32.59 -8.20 12.43
CA VAL A 601 -33.70 -9.00 12.98
C VAL A 601 -34.85 -9.08 11.98
N PRO A 602 -35.68 -10.14 12.04
CA PRO A 602 -36.85 -10.23 11.18
C PRO A 602 -37.84 -9.08 11.44
N GLY A 603 -38.46 -8.56 10.39
CA GLY A 603 -39.44 -7.48 10.54
C GLY A 603 -40.73 -7.98 11.19
N ARG A 604 -41.06 -7.46 12.39
CA ARG A 604 -42.27 -7.89 13.13
C ARG A 604 -43.58 -7.50 12.42
N ALA A 605 -43.76 -6.21 12.17
CA ALA A 605 -45.01 -5.66 11.73
C ALA A 605 -45.26 -5.82 10.22
N LEU A 606 -46.52 -6.08 9.86
CA LEU A 606 -46.99 -5.91 8.49
C LEU A 606 -46.73 -4.47 8.03
N SER A 607 -46.12 -4.32 6.85
CA SER A 607 -45.92 -3.00 6.24
C SER A 607 -46.48 -2.98 4.83
N ASN A 608 -47.49 -2.15 4.64
CA ASN A 608 -48.13 -1.87 3.34
C ASN A 608 -47.92 -0.40 2.99
N ASN A 609 -47.25 -0.14 1.90
CA ASN A 609 -47.00 1.23 1.46
C ASN A 609 -47.48 1.39 0.02
N MET A 610 -48.22 2.44 -0.22
CA MET A 610 -48.63 2.88 -1.57
C MET A 610 -48.04 4.26 -1.82
N GLY A 611 -47.40 4.44 -2.97
CA GLY A 611 -46.82 5.71 -3.37
C GLY A 611 -47.29 6.14 -4.75
N ILE A 612 -47.61 7.40 -4.91
CA ILE A 612 -47.89 8.04 -6.19
C ILE A 612 -46.76 9.04 -6.44
N SER A 613 -46.16 8.97 -7.61
CA SER A 613 -45.07 9.89 -8.01
C SER A 613 -45.41 10.50 -9.37
N LEU A 614 -45.28 11.82 -9.47
CA LEU A 614 -45.51 12.60 -10.68
C LEU A 614 -44.19 13.31 -11.02
N GLY A 615 -43.37 12.68 -11.87
CA GLY A 615 -42.11 13.26 -12.33
C GLY A 615 -42.28 14.20 -13.50
N ASN A 616 -41.76 15.40 -13.43
CA ASN A 616 -41.86 16.41 -14.47
C ASN A 616 -40.48 16.91 -14.88
N ASN A 617 -40.27 17.02 -16.18
CA ASN A 617 -39.05 17.59 -16.77
C ASN A 617 -39.39 18.51 -17.91
N PHE A 618 -38.89 19.74 -17.89
CA PHE A 618 -39.12 20.76 -18.93
C PHE A 618 -37.80 21.11 -19.62
N GLU A 619 -37.80 20.97 -20.92
CA GLU A 619 -36.68 21.31 -21.79
C GLU A 619 -37.13 22.31 -22.85
N ALA A 620 -36.30 23.31 -23.12
CA ALA A 620 -36.56 24.27 -24.22
C ALA A 620 -35.50 24.14 -25.31
N LYS A 621 -35.90 24.29 -26.55
CA LYS A 621 -35.03 24.61 -27.65
C LYS A 621 -34.95 26.12 -27.77
N VAL A 622 -33.76 26.67 -27.57
CA VAL A 622 -33.51 28.11 -27.58
C VAL A 622 -32.57 28.41 -28.74
N ARG A 623 -32.85 29.51 -29.45
CA ARG A 623 -31.95 29.98 -30.51
C ARG A 623 -30.53 30.20 -29.93
N ASP A 624 -29.52 29.64 -30.58
CA ASP A 624 -28.14 29.86 -30.16
C ASP A 624 -27.75 31.30 -30.47
N LYS A 625 -26.96 31.89 -29.58
CA LYS A 625 -26.40 33.24 -29.77
C LYS A 625 -25.18 33.22 -30.70
N ASP A 626 -24.61 32.04 -30.91
CA ASP A 626 -23.47 31.87 -31.80
C ASP A 626 -23.96 31.76 -33.25
N SER A 627 -23.57 32.72 -34.09
CA SER A 627 -23.96 32.80 -35.53
C SER A 627 -23.41 31.63 -36.35
N THR A 628 -22.44 30.87 -35.82
CA THR A 628 -21.84 29.70 -36.47
C THR A 628 -22.53 28.38 -36.11
N ALA A 629 -23.44 28.39 -35.16
CA ALA A 629 -24.13 27.19 -34.71
C ALA A 629 -25.18 26.72 -35.76
N THR A 630 -25.14 25.42 -36.10
CA THR A 630 -25.97 24.81 -37.14
C THR A 630 -27.38 24.46 -36.67
N GLY A 631 -27.80 24.85 -35.45
CA GLY A 631 -29.15 24.54 -34.93
C GLY A 631 -29.42 25.09 -33.53
N PRO A 632 -30.67 24.99 -33.07
CA PRO A 632 -31.10 25.52 -31.76
C PRO A 632 -30.45 24.76 -30.60
N LYS A 633 -30.05 25.48 -29.57
CA LYS A 633 -29.49 24.94 -28.34
C LYS A 633 -30.57 24.36 -27.43
N LYS A 634 -30.35 23.16 -26.88
CA LYS A 634 -31.22 22.53 -25.88
C LYS A 634 -30.86 23.06 -24.49
N VAL A 635 -31.85 23.64 -23.81
CA VAL A 635 -31.71 24.16 -22.43
C VAL A 635 -32.71 23.43 -21.53
N VAL A 636 -32.25 22.91 -20.42
CA VAL A 636 -33.10 22.33 -19.41
C VAL A 636 -33.69 23.46 -18.55
N LEU A 637 -35.00 23.66 -18.58
CA LEU A 637 -35.67 24.70 -17.80
C LEU A 637 -35.94 24.23 -16.36
N LEU A 638 -36.36 22.97 -16.22
CA LEU A 638 -36.64 22.36 -14.95
C LEU A 638 -36.33 20.88 -15.03
N ASN A 639 -35.43 20.41 -14.15
CA ASN A 639 -35.04 19.02 -14.09
C ASN A 639 -35.65 18.37 -12.82
N ASN A 640 -36.35 17.24 -12.99
CA ASN A 640 -36.82 16.38 -11.90
C ASN A 640 -37.69 17.08 -10.83
N LEU A 641 -38.68 17.85 -11.22
CA LEU A 641 -39.75 18.23 -10.29
C LEU A 641 -40.59 16.99 -9.97
N ASN A 642 -40.35 16.35 -8.84
CA ASN A 642 -41.09 15.18 -8.41
C ASN A 642 -42.06 15.52 -7.29
N ILE A 643 -43.33 15.14 -7.48
CA ILE A 643 -44.37 15.27 -6.49
C ILE A 643 -44.69 13.88 -5.98
N TYR A 644 -44.54 13.66 -4.67
CA TYR A 644 -44.81 12.38 -4.02
C TYR A 644 -46.00 12.50 -3.08
N SER A 645 -46.84 11.48 -3.07
CA SER A 645 -47.90 11.32 -2.08
C SER A 645 -47.82 9.91 -1.49
N PHE A 646 -47.82 9.82 -0.18
CA PHE A 646 -47.79 8.56 0.58
C PHE A 646 -49.02 8.49 1.48
N PRO A 647 -50.15 7.99 1.00
CA PRO A 647 -51.27 7.72 1.88
C PRO A 647 -50.91 6.55 2.81
N PRO A 648 -51.06 6.67 4.15
CA PRO A 648 -50.88 5.56 5.06
C PRO A 648 -52.00 4.54 4.84
N VAL A 649 -51.68 3.34 4.38
CA VAL A 649 -52.62 2.22 4.35
C VAL A 649 -52.55 1.53 5.71
N GLN A 650 -53.29 2.01 6.68
CA GLN A 650 -53.55 1.27 7.93
C GLN A 650 -54.71 0.28 7.71
N SER A 651 -54.36 -0.99 7.48
CA SER A 651 -55.33 -2.07 7.65
C SER A 651 -55.26 -2.59 9.08
N GLN A 652 -56.02 -2.00 9.98
CA GLN A 652 -56.40 -2.68 11.21
C GLN A 652 -57.44 -3.73 10.87
N ILE A 653 -57.06 -5.00 10.83
CA ILE A 653 -57.99 -6.11 10.90
C ILE A 653 -58.42 -6.20 12.36
N ILE A 654 -59.57 -5.58 12.68
CA ILE A 654 -60.24 -5.85 13.97
C ILE A 654 -60.85 -7.24 13.87
N CYS A 655 -60.18 -8.23 14.40
CA CYS A 655 -60.81 -9.54 14.67
C CYS A 655 -61.80 -9.36 15.82
N CYS A 656 -63.08 -9.22 15.52
CA CYS A 656 -64.16 -9.38 16.49
C CYS A 656 -64.23 -10.84 16.92
N GLY A 657 -63.50 -11.19 17.95
CA GLY A 657 -63.69 -12.46 18.71
C GLY A 657 -64.79 -12.24 19.71
N THR A 658 -65.97 -12.69 19.40
CA THR A 658 -67.04 -12.89 20.41
C THR A 658 -66.69 -14.02 21.36
N ARG A 659 -66.35 -13.69 22.63
CA ARG A 659 -66.54 -14.57 23.80
C ARG A 659 -66.95 -13.76 25.01
N GLY A 660 -68.01 -14.24 25.60
CA GLY A 660 -68.82 -13.62 26.61
C GLY A 660 -68.15 -13.24 27.92
N GLY A 661 -68.73 -12.19 28.50
CA GLY A 661 -68.88 -11.99 29.93
C GLY A 661 -67.66 -11.55 30.71
N GLN A 662 -67.41 -10.25 30.78
CA GLN A 662 -67.41 -9.44 32.00
C GLN A 662 -66.96 -8.02 31.69
N LYS A 663 -67.76 -7.05 32.08
CA LYS A 663 -67.51 -5.61 31.98
C LYS A 663 -66.44 -5.23 33.01
N GLN A 664 -65.28 -4.83 32.56
CA GLN A 664 -64.40 -3.93 33.29
C GLN A 664 -63.98 -2.85 32.31
N GLY A 665 -64.31 -1.60 32.66
CA GLY A 665 -64.08 -0.45 31.82
C GLY A 665 -62.57 -0.16 31.66
N ARG A 666 -62.09 -0.27 30.42
CA ARG A 666 -60.86 0.37 29.96
C ARG A 666 -61.28 1.47 29.01
N SER A 667 -61.00 2.71 29.39
CA SER A 667 -61.11 3.88 28.55
C SER A 667 -60.17 3.74 27.35
N VAL A 668 -60.75 3.41 26.20
CA VAL A 668 -60.06 3.50 24.92
C VAL A 668 -60.04 4.97 24.54
N VAL A 669 -58.89 5.61 24.64
CA VAL A 669 -58.68 6.94 24.05
C VAL A 669 -58.65 6.76 22.53
N VAL A 670 -59.81 6.91 21.92
CA VAL A 670 -59.94 7.10 20.47
C VAL A 670 -59.53 8.53 20.20
N SER A 671 -58.30 8.78 19.78
CA SER A 671 -57.94 10.03 19.17
C SER A 671 -58.64 10.11 17.82
N ARG A 672 -59.78 10.81 17.76
CA ARG A 672 -60.34 11.29 16.51
C ARG A 672 -59.30 12.20 15.86
N ARG A 673 -58.58 11.70 14.89
CA ARG A 673 -57.91 12.55 13.90
C ARG A 673 -58.95 12.92 12.86
N ASP A 674 -59.13 14.19 12.67
CA ASP A 674 -60.09 14.83 11.76
C ASP A 674 -60.08 14.18 10.36
N GLU A 675 -61.25 13.86 9.87
CA GLU A 675 -61.53 13.32 8.53
C GLU A 675 -61.26 14.31 7.37
N ARG A 676 -60.48 15.37 7.58
CA ARG A 676 -60.23 16.41 6.56
C ARG A 676 -58.86 16.38 5.89
N SER A 677 -58.02 15.38 6.10
CA SER A 677 -56.80 15.23 5.32
C SER A 677 -56.72 13.91 4.57
N ALA A 678 -57.56 13.77 3.55
CA ALA A 678 -57.46 12.68 2.57
C ALA A 678 -56.22 12.77 1.66
N PHE A 679 -55.42 13.83 1.77
CA PHE A 679 -54.16 14.01 1.09
C PHE A 679 -53.03 13.89 2.12
N GLY A 680 -52.44 12.69 2.18
CA GLY A 680 -51.22 12.47 2.94
C GLY A 680 -50.12 13.43 2.50
N ASN A 681 -49.16 13.66 3.38
CA ASN A 681 -48.07 14.63 3.24
C ASN A 681 -47.50 14.67 1.81
N MET A 682 -47.76 15.78 1.11
CA MET A 682 -47.24 16.06 -0.22
C MET A 682 -45.83 16.65 -0.06
N VAL A 683 -44.84 15.91 -0.48
CA VAL A 683 -43.44 16.38 -0.48
C VAL A 683 -43.05 16.79 -1.90
N VAL A 684 -42.72 18.07 -2.08
CA VAL A 684 -42.19 18.60 -3.34
C VAL A 684 -40.68 18.68 -3.20
N ARG A 685 -39.94 17.95 -4.02
CA ARG A 685 -38.50 18.01 -4.09
C ARG A 685 -38.08 18.55 -5.46
N ILE A 686 -37.33 19.65 -5.46
CA ILE A 686 -36.70 20.25 -6.64
C ILE A 686 -35.19 19.93 -6.53
N SER A 687 -34.62 19.24 -7.47
CA SER A 687 -33.17 18.94 -7.54
C SER A 687 -32.58 19.50 -8.82
#